data_4f208b0fc0be64e295d28ee27781d42d
#
_entry.id   4f208b0fc0be64e295d28ee27781d42d
#
_cell.length_a   1.000
_cell.length_b   1.000
_cell.length_c   1.000
_cell.angle_alpha   90.00
_cell.angle_beta   90.00
_cell.angle_gamma   90.00
#
_symmetry.space_group_name_H-M   'P 1'
#
loop_
_entity.id
_entity.type
_entity.pdbx_description
1 polymer ?
#
loop_
_entity_poly.entity_id
_entity_poly.type
_entity_poly.pdbx_seq_one_letter_code
_entity_poly.pdbx_strand_id
1 'polypeptide(L)'
;MDAAIRGNDVIFVLKTIGVPSACRQNEDPRFVEAFKCDELERYIDNNPECTLFESLRDEEAYSIVRIFMDVDLDACLDEIDYLTAIQDFIIEVSNCVARFAFTECGAIHENVIKSMRSNFSLTKSTNRDKTSFHIIFLDTYTTMDTLIAMKRTLLELSRSSENPLTRSIDTAVYRRKTTLRVVGTRKNPNCDTIHVMQPPHDNIEDYLFTYVDMNNNSYYFSLQRRLEDLVPDKLWEPGFISFEDAIKRVSKIFINSIINFNDLDENNFTTVPLVIDYVTPCALCKKRSXKHPHQLSLENGAIRIYKTGNPHSCKVKIVPLDGNKLFNIAQRILDTNSVLLTERGDHIVWINNSWKFNSEEPLITKLILSIRHQLPKEYSSELLCPRKRKTVEANIRDMLVDSVETDTYPDKLPFKNGVLDLVDGMFYSGDDAKKYTCTVSTGFKFDDTKFVEDSPEMEELMNIINDIQPLTDENKKNRELYEKTLSSCLCGATKGCLTFFFGETATGKSTTKRLLKSAIGDLFVETGQTILTDVLDKGPNPFIANMHLKRSVFCSELPDFACSGSKKIRSDNIKKLTEPCVIGRPCFSNKINNRNHATIIIDTNYKPVFDRIDNALMRRIAVVRFRTHFSQPSGREAAENNDAYDKVKLLDEGLDGKIQNNRYRFAFLYLLVKWYKKYHIPIMKLYPTPEEIPDFAFYLKIGTLLVSSSVKHIPLMTDLSKKGYILYDNVVTLPLTTFQQKISKYFNSRLFGHDIESFINRHKKFANVSDEYLQYIFIEDISSP
;
A
#
# COMPACT_ATOMS: atom_id res chain seq x y z
N MET A 1 25.78 16.06 -27.57
CA MET A 1 24.94 14.91 -27.74
C MET A 1 25.74 13.60 -27.88
N ASP A 2 26.85 13.65 -28.58
CA ASP A 2 27.57 12.42 -28.93
C ASP A 2 28.44 11.80 -27.84
N ALA A 3 28.72 12.51 -26.79
CA ALA A 3 29.59 11.99 -25.73
C ALA A 3 28.85 11.30 -24.58
N ALA A 4 27.57 11.60 -24.44
CA ALA A 4 26.78 11.09 -23.31
C ALA A 4 25.99 9.82 -23.64
N ILE A 5 25.82 9.53 -24.93
CA ILE A 5 25.03 8.38 -25.38
C ILE A 5 25.93 7.41 -26.16
N ARG A 6 27.02 6.99 -25.53
CA ARG A 6 27.80 5.90 -26.10
C ARG A 6 27.15 4.60 -25.70
N GLY A 7 27.07 3.69 -26.63
CA GLY A 7 26.51 2.38 -26.38
C GLY A 7 27.17 1.70 -25.18
N ASN A 8 26.40 1.03 -24.39
CA ASN A 8 26.90 0.23 -23.28
C ASN A 8 26.94 -1.23 -23.72
N ASP A 9 28.11 -1.70 -24.09
CA ASP A 9 28.33 -3.08 -24.53
C ASP A 9 28.88 -3.96 -23.40
N VAL A 10 29.04 -3.40 -22.23
CA VAL A 10 29.50 -4.15 -21.05
C VAL A 10 28.29 -4.49 -20.18
N ILE A 11 28.08 -5.78 -19.99
CA ILE A 11 26.92 -6.30 -19.24
C ILE A 11 27.42 -6.78 -17.88
N PHE A 12 26.78 -6.29 -16.82
CA PHE A 12 27.07 -6.73 -15.46
C PHE A 12 26.10 -7.83 -15.08
N VAL A 13 26.65 -8.94 -14.62
CA VAL A 13 25.92 -10.15 -14.35
C VAL A 13 26.15 -10.59 -12.92
N LEU A 14 25.08 -10.82 -12.18
CA LEU A 14 25.12 -11.39 -10.86
C LEU A 14 25.09 -12.91 -10.98
N LYS A 15 26.14 -13.58 -10.54
CA LYS A 15 26.21 -15.03 -10.47
C LYS A 15 25.66 -15.45 -9.12
N THR A 16 24.60 -16.26 -9.11
CA THR A 16 24.04 -16.76 -7.87
C THR A 16 24.18 -18.27 -7.80
N ILE A 17 24.55 -18.74 -6.64
CA ILE A 17 24.57 -20.17 -6.32
C ILE A 17 23.52 -20.33 -5.24
N GLY A 18 22.25 -20.54 -5.60
CA GLY A 18 21.24 -20.76 -4.59
C GLY A 18 19.93 -20.04 -4.82
N VAL A 19 19.24 -19.77 -3.74
CA VAL A 19 17.84 -19.34 -3.72
C VAL A 19 17.66 -17.93 -4.31
N PRO A 20 16.56 -17.66 -5.04
CA PRO A 20 16.31 -16.31 -5.58
C PRO A 20 16.36 -15.17 -4.57
N SER A 21 16.10 -15.44 -3.31
CA SER A 21 16.23 -14.45 -2.25
C SER A 21 17.66 -13.91 -2.12
N ALA A 22 18.64 -14.68 -2.54
CA ALA A 22 20.04 -14.23 -2.53
C ALA A 22 20.25 -13.07 -3.52
N CYS A 23 19.49 -13.02 -4.59
CA CYS A 23 19.56 -11.94 -5.55
C CYS A 23 19.11 -10.60 -4.95
N ARG A 24 18.24 -10.65 -3.95
CA ARG A 24 17.72 -9.46 -3.27
C ARG A 24 18.69 -8.94 -2.20
N GLN A 25 19.47 -9.87 -1.65
CA GLN A 25 20.31 -9.57 -0.50
C GLN A 25 21.73 -9.16 -0.86
N ASN A 26 22.11 -9.42 -2.10
CA ASN A 26 23.53 -9.48 -2.33
C ASN A 26 24.05 -8.34 -3.18
N GLU A 27 24.63 -7.42 -2.49
CA GLU A 27 25.40 -6.34 -3.05
C GLU A 27 26.89 -6.65 -2.97
N ASP A 28 27.24 -7.87 -2.64
CA ASP A 28 28.64 -8.24 -2.51
C ASP A 28 29.27 -8.25 -3.91
N PRO A 29 30.21 -7.35 -4.17
CA PRO A 29 30.82 -7.22 -5.49
C PRO A 29 31.51 -8.50 -5.98
N ARG A 30 31.77 -9.43 -5.10
CA ARG A 30 32.38 -10.72 -5.48
C ARG A 30 31.48 -11.54 -6.41
N PHE A 31 30.16 -11.26 -6.43
CA PHE A 31 29.23 -12.02 -7.25
C PHE A 31 28.87 -11.30 -8.54
N VAL A 32 29.41 -10.10 -8.78
CA VAL A 32 29.14 -9.35 -9.99
C VAL A 32 30.31 -9.50 -10.93
N GLU A 33 30.04 -9.90 -12.14
CA GLU A 33 31.05 -10.05 -13.18
C GLU A 33 30.62 -9.27 -14.42
N ALA A 34 31.58 -8.67 -15.10
CA ALA A 34 31.35 -7.88 -16.31
C ALA A 34 31.73 -8.71 -17.52
N PHE A 35 30.85 -8.70 -18.53
CA PHE A 35 31.05 -9.41 -19.79
C PHE A 35 30.76 -8.49 -20.96
N LYS A 36 31.45 -8.71 -22.07
CA LYS A 36 30.95 -8.28 -23.37
C LYS A 36 29.95 -9.33 -23.86
N CYS A 37 29.08 -8.96 -24.78
CA CYS A 37 28.00 -9.86 -25.19
C CYS A 37 28.54 -11.21 -25.76
N ASP A 38 29.56 -11.17 -26.59
CA ASP A 38 30.16 -12.38 -27.12
C ASP A 38 30.85 -13.24 -26.05
N GLU A 39 31.39 -12.62 -25.03
CA GLU A 39 31.98 -13.31 -23.87
C GLU A 39 30.90 -13.96 -23.01
N LEU A 40 29.78 -13.24 -22.85
CA LEU A 40 28.64 -13.75 -22.08
C LEU A 40 28.03 -14.97 -22.78
N GLU A 41 27.84 -14.86 -24.10
CA GLU A 41 27.28 -15.95 -24.88
C GLU A 41 28.18 -17.20 -24.80
N ARG A 42 29.48 -17.02 -24.98
CA ARG A 42 30.44 -18.14 -24.85
C ARG A 42 30.45 -18.73 -23.47
N TYR A 43 30.31 -17.88 -22.42
CA TYR A 43 30.26 -18.36 -21.05
C TYR A 43 29.03 -19.25 -20.84
N ILE A 44 27.88 -18.82 -21.33
CA ILE A 44 26.62 -19.59 -21.20
C ILE A 44 26.74 -20.92 -21.92
N ASP A 45 27.25 -20.91 -23.13
CA ASP A 45 27.44 -22.13 -23.94
C ASP A 45 28.36 -23.13 -23.24
N ASN A 46 29.40 -22.64 -22.59
CA ASN A 46 30.37 -23.50 -21.89
C ASN A 46 29.88 -23.92 -20.50
N ASN A 47 28.84 -23.28 -19.99
CA ASN A 47 28.31 -23.53 -18.64
C ASN A 47 26.77 -23.65 -18.68
N PRO A 48 26.23 -24.70 -19.29
CA PRO A 48 24.77 -24.80 -19.54
C PRO A 48 23.93 -24.87 -18.26
N GLU A 49 24.56 -25.07 -17.12
CA GLU A 49 23.85 -25.09 -15.83
C GLU A 49 23.97 -23.79 -15.03
N CYS A 50 24.56 -22.76 -15.66
CA CYS A 50 24.81 -21.51 -14.94
C CYS A 50 23.51 -20.78 -14.59
N THR A 51 23.59 -19.99 -13.52
CA THR A 51 22.51 -19.14 -13.03
C THR A 51 23.01 -17.70 -13.08
N LEU A 52 22.53 -16.93 -14.04
CA LEU A 52 22.99 -15.56 -14.25
C LEU A 52 21.82 -14.60 -14.30
N PHE A 53 21.99 -13.47 -13.62
CA PHE A 53 21.01 -12.39 -13.65
C PHE A 53 21.70 -11.11 -14.11
N GLU A 54 21.20 -10.54 -15.19
CA GLU A 54 21.65 -9.23 -15.67
C GLU A 54 21.31 -8.19 -14.60
N SER A 55 22.24 -7.30 -14.32
CA SER A 55 22.10 -6.33 -13.23
C SER A 55 22.61 -4.96 -13.65
N LEU A 56 21.99 -3.92 -13.15
CA LEU A 56 22.55 -2.59 -13.23
C LEU A 56 23.66 -2.48 -12.18
N ARG A 57 24.83 -2.02 -12.61
CA ARG A 57 25.90 -1.75 -11.69
C ARG A 57 25.56 -0.48 -10.92
N ASP A 58 25.48 -0.62 -9.63
CA ASP A 58 25.37 0.49 -8.71
C ASP A 58 24.19 1.43 -8.87
N GLU A 59 24.23 2.35 -8.08
CA GLU A 59 23.35 3.43 -7.74
C GLU A 59 23.06 4.41 -8.88
N GLU A 60 23.44 4.11 -10.10
CA GLU A 60 23.20 5.01 -11.21
C GLU A 60 21.73 4.95 -11.66
N ALA A 61 20.89 5.69 -10.93
CA ALA A 61 19.47 5.84 -11.23
C ALA A 61 19.26 6.38 -12.64
N TYR A 62 20.29 6.96 -13.22
CA TYR A 62 20.28 7.60 -14.53
C TYR A 62 20.82 6.72 -15.64
N SER A 63 21.21 5.50 -15.33
CA SER A 63 21.68 4.56 -16.34
C SER A 63 20.60 4.36 -17.39
N ILE A 64 20.98 4.51 -18.64
CA ILE A 64 20.08 4.31 -19.76
C ILE A 64 19.85 2.80 -19.91
N VAL A 65 18.60 2.43 -20.02
CA VAL A 65 18.18 1.04 -20.18
C VAL A 65 17.10 0.95 -21.26
N ARG A 66 16.93 -0.21 -21.81
CA ARG A 66 15.77 -0.51 -22.66
C ARG A 66 14.54 -0.71 -21.78
N ILE A 67 13.39 -0.37 -22.30
CA ILE A 67 12.14 -0.71 -21.61
C ILE A 67 11.96 -2.23 -21.70
N PHE A 68 11.61 -2.83 -20.58
CA PHE A 68 11.43 -4.28 -20.49
C PHE A 68 10.24 -4.61 -19.61
N MET A 69 9.65 -5.78 -19.85
CA MET A 69 8.54 -6.30 -19.06
C MET A 69 8.84 -7.74 -18.65
N ASP A 70 8.54 -8.06 -17.41
CA ASP A 70 8.59 -9.42 -16.90
C ASP A 70 7.14 -9.85 -16.68
N VAL A 71 6.75 -10.97 -17.28
CA VAL A 71 5.37 -11.45 -17.27
C VAL A 71 5.34 -12.87 -16.77
N ASP A 72 4.68 -13.10 -15.63
CA ASP A 72 4.56 -14.41 -15.00
C ASP A 72 3.09 -14.82 -14.93
N LEU A 73 2.69 -15.68 -15.86
CA LEU A 73 1.33 -16.19 -15.93
C LEU A 73 1.26 -17.60 -15.32
N ASP A 74 0.41 -17.77 -14.30
CA ASP A 74 0.22 -19.06 -13.63
C ASP A 74 -0.72 -20.00 -14.42
N ALA A 75 -0.50 -20.09 -15.75
CA ALA A 75 -1.25 -20.93 -16.64
C ALA A 75 -0.48 -21.09 -17.94
N CYS A 76 -0.80 -22.12 -18.71
CA CYS A 76 -0.28 -22.30 -20.05
C CYS A 76 -1.30 -21.79 -21.07
N LEU A 77 -0.83 -21.01 -22.03
CA LEU A 77 -1.67 -20.53 -23.13
C LEU A 77 -1.51 -21.44 -24.34
N ASP A 78 -2.60 -21.70 -25.02
CA ASP A 78 -2.57 -22.37 -26.32
C ASP A 78 -1.84 -21.49 -27.34
N GLU A 79 -1.28 -22.10 -28.36
CA GLU A 79 -0.45 -21.39 -29.35
C GLU A 79 -1.18 -20.27 -30.08
N ILE A 80 -2.46 -20.47 -30.37
CA ILE A 80 -3.28 -19.46 -31.06
C ILE A 80 -3.60 -18.30 -30.09
N ASP A 81 -3.99 -18.62 -28.87
CA ASP A 81 -4.29 -17.64 -27.84
C ASP A 81 -3.04 -16.85 -27.47
N TYR A 82 -1.89 -17.52 -27.47
CA TYR A 82 -0.59 -16.92 -27.18
C TYR A 82 -0.26 -15.79 -28.16
N LEU A 83 -0.37 -16.03 -29.48
CA LEU A 83 -0.03 -15.03 -30.48
C LEU A 83 -0.93 -13.81 -30.39
N THR A 84 -2.24 -14.03 -30.21
CA THR A 84 -3.20 -12.95 -30.06
C THR A 84 -2.92 -12.16 -28.76
N ALA A 85 -2.66 -12.87 -27.67
CA ALA A 85 -2.38 -12.24 -26.38
C ALA A 85 -1.10 -11.39 -26.44
N ILE A 86 -0.06 -11.86 -27.14
CA ILE A 86 1.18 -11.08 -27.31
C ILE A 86 0.91 -9.79 -28.10
N GLN A 87 0.16 -9.88 -29.19
CA GLN A 87 -0.15 -8.70 -30.01
C GLN A 87 -0.93 -7.66 -29.20
N ASP A 88 -1.96 -8.11 -28.50
CA ASP A 88 -2.77 -7.22 -27.66
C ASP A 88 -1.95 -6.65 -26.50
N PHE A 89 -1.07 -7.46 -25.92
CA PHE A 89 -0.15 -7.03 -24.85
C PHE A 89 0.72 -5.87 -25.34
N ILE A 90 1.34 -6.02 -26.53
CA ILE A 90 2.21 -4.97 -27.08
C ILE A 90 1.41 -3.67 -27.30
N ILE A 91 0.19 -3.79 -27.79
CA ILE A 91 -0.69 -2.64 -28.03
C ILE A 91 -1.01 -1.95 -26.69
N GLU A 92 -1.46 -2.70 -25.70
CA GLU A 92 -1.85 -2.15 -24.40
C GLU A 92 -0.67 -1.48 -23.69
N VAL A 93 0.48 -2.18 -23.66
CA VAL A 93 1.66 -1.68 -22.96
C VAL A 93 2.24 -0.45 -23.67
N SER A 94 2.34 -0.48 -25.00
CA SER A 94 2.87 0.66 -25.74
C SER A 94 1.97 1.90 -25.57
N ASN A 95 0.65 1.73 -25.56
CA ASN A 95 -0.28 2.82 -25.31
C ASN A 95 -0.10 3.39 -23.90
N CYS A 96 0.04 2.52 -22.93
CA CYS A 96 0.22 2.91 -21.52
C CYS A 96 1.53 3.68 -21.32
N VAL A 97 2.63 3.14 -21.84
CA VAL A 97 3.95 3.76 -21.74
C VAL A 97 3.97 5.10 -22.48
N ALA A 98 3.35 5.16 -23.66
CA ALA A 98 3.31 6.41 -24.46
C ALA A 98 2.53 7.51 -23.72
N ARG A 99 1.42 7.16 -23.07
CA ARG A 99 0.66 8.13 -22.27
C ARG A 99 1.47 8.65 -21.09
N PHE A 100 2.13 7.75 -20.37
CA PHE A 100 3.00 8.13 -19.26
C PHE A 100 4.13 9.03 -19.74
N ALA A 101 4.80 8.62 -20.82
CA ALA A 101 5.92 9.37 -21.38
C ALA A 101 5.50 10.76 -21.85
N PHE A 102 4.32 10.88 -22.44
CA PHE A 102 3.78 12.17 -22.87
C PHE A 102 3.46 13.05 -21.67
N THR A 103 2.72 12.53 -20.68
CA THR A 103 2.28 13.33 -19.52
C THR A 103 3.42 13.68 -18.56
N GLU A 104 4.27 12.74 -18.27
CA GLU A 104 5.28 12.90 -17.21
C GLU A 104 6.66 13.27 -17.73
N CYS A 105 6.99 12.87 -18.96
CA CYS A 105 8.31 13.10 -19.54
C CYS A 105 8.29 14.06 -20.72
N GLY A 106 7.12 14.45 -21.19
CA GLY A 106 7.00 15.32 -22.35
C GLY A 106 7.37 14.69 -23.67
N ALA A 107 7.38 13.37 -23.72
CA ALA A 107 7.72 12.63 -24.94
C ALA A 107 6.65 12.76 -26.02
N ILE A 108 7.03 12.53 -27.26
CA ILE A 108 6.09 12.53 -28.37
C ILE A 108 5.42 11.15 -28.38
N HIS A 109 4.13 11.13 -28.11
CA HIS A 109 3.32 9.93 -27.95
C HIS A 109 3.50 8.93 -29.11
N GLU A 110 3.38 9.43 -30.34
CA GLU A 110 3.47 8.59 -31.53
C GLU A 110 4.86 7.97 -31.70
N ASN A 111 5.90 8.68 -31.32
CA ASN A 111 7.28 8.16 -31.41
C ASN A 111 7.52 7.02 -30.43
N VAL A 112 6.96 7.13 -29.22
CA VAL A 112 7.05 6.04 -28.24
C VAL A 112 6.34 4.80 -28.78
N ILE A 113 5.12 4.96 -29.28
CA ILE A 113 4.36 3.83 -29.84
C ILE A 113 5.11 3.19 -30.98
N LYS A 114 5.60 4.00 -31.91
CA LYS A 114 6.34 3.49 -33.09
C LYS A 114 7.59 2.71 -32.65
N SER A 115 8.40 3.28 -31.77
CA SER A 115 9.64 2.62 -31.33
C SER A 115 9.37 1.32 -30.58
N MET A 116 8.32 1.27 -29.77
CA MET A 116 7.99 0.06 -29.00
C MET A 116 7.42 -1.04 -29.88
N ARG A 117 6.51 -0.69 -30.78
CA ARG A 117 5.83 -1.70 -31.60
C ARG A 117 6.69 -2.25 -32.74
N SER A 118 7.66 -1.46 -33.20
CA SER A 118 8.47 -1.86 -34.39
C SER A 118 9.51 -2.91 -34.05
N ASN A 119 10.03 -2.96 -32.85
CA ASN A 119 11.17 -3.82 -32.56
C ASN A 119 11.21 -4.23 -31.09
N PHE A 120 10.91 -5.48 -30.82
CA PHE A 120 10.98 -6.05 -29.45
C PHE A 120 11.40 -7.51 -29.53
N SER A 121 12.09 -7.96 -28.50
CA SER A 121 12.45 -9.37 -28.34
C SER A 121 11.53 -10.01 -27.30
N LEU A 122 11.41 -11.31 -27.39
CA LEU A 122 10.55 -12.10 -26.53
C LEU A 122 11.27 -13.39 -26.14
N THR A 123 11.27 -13.70 -24.85
CA THR A 123 11.65 -15.03 -24.38
C THR A 123 10.40 -15.74 -23.87
N LYS A 124 10.47 -17.06 -23.86
CA LYS A 124 9.43 -17.90 -23.26
C LYS A 124 10.09 -18.93 -22.38
N SER A 125 9.54 -19.15 -21.18
CA SER A 125 10.09 -20.14 -20.26
C SER A 125 9.76 -21.57 -20.72
N THR A 126 10.62 -22.50 -20.33
CA THR A 126 10.44 -23.92 -20.63
C THR A 126 9.51 -24.64 -19.64
N ASN A 127 9.02 -23.94 -18.65
CA ASN A 127 8.12 -24.51 -17.65
C ASN A 127 6.79 -24.92 -18.32
N ARG A 128 6.31 -26.11 -17.97
CA ARG A 128 5.05 -26.64 -18.55
C ARG A 128 3.82 -26.18 -17.77
N ASP A 129 4.00 -25.82 -16.52
CA ASP A 129 2.87 -25.47 -15.62
C ASP A 129 2.60 -23.98 -15.61
N LYS A 130 3.56 -23.18 -16.03
CA LYS A 130 3.47 -21.72 -16.02
C LYS A 130 4.02 -21.19 -17.34
N THR A 131 3.56 -20.00 -17.69
CA THR A 131 4.11 -19.28 -18.83
C THR A 131 4.78 -18.01 -18.32
N SER A 132 6.07 -17.89 -18.54
CA SER A 132 6.84 -16.71 -18.15
C SER A 132 7.52 -16.14 -19.38
N PHE A 133 7.44 -14.82 -19.55
CA PHE A 133 8.01 -14.10 -20.69
C PHE A 133 8.86 -12.95 -20.19
N HIS A 134 10.00 -12.73 -20.86
CA HIS A 134 10.67 -11.43 -20.79
C HIS A 134 10.49 -10.76 -22.12
N ILE A 135 10.09 -9.52 -22.13
CA ILE A 135 9.89 -8.73 -23.35
C ILE A 135 10.77 -7.49 -23.23
N ILE A 136 11.61 -7.26 -24.24
CA ILE A 136 12.54 -6.11 -24.25
C ILE A 136 12.27 -5.31 -25.52
N PHE A 137 12.00 -4.01 -25.35
CA PHE A 137 11.73 -3.09 -26.46
C PHE A 137 13.06 -2.51 -26.93
N LEU A 138 13.55 -3.00 -28.07
CA LEU A 138 14.94 -2.82 -28.50
C LEU A 138 15.27 -1.38 -28.90
N ASP A 139 14.30 -0.63 -29.37
CA ASP A 139 14.50 0.73 -29.86
C ASP A 139 13.92 1.79 -28.93
N THR A 140 13.50 1.41 -27.73
CA THR A 140 12.91 2.36 -26.77
C THR A 140 13.73 2.37 -25.48
N TYR A 141 14.31 3.52 -25.20
CA TYR A 141 15.25 3.71 -24.10
C TYR A 141 14.72 4.71 -23.08
N THR A 142 15.07 4.48 -21.84
CA THR A 142 14.72 5.37 -20.75
C THR A 142 15.75 5.21 -19.62
N THR A 143 15.47 5.75 -18.44
CA THR A 143 16.31 5.53 -17.26
C THR A 143 15.57 4.59 -16.30
N MET A 144 16.33 3.93 -15.45
CA MET A 144 15.74 3.05 -14.44
C MET A 144 14.82 3.84 -13.51
N ASP A 145 15.17 5.07 -13.20
CA ASP A 145 14.34 5.96 -12.38
C ASP A 145 12.97 6.21 -13.02
N THR A 146 12.95 6.38 -14.34
CA THR A 146 11.70 6.54 -15.09
C THR A 146 10.85 5.26 -15.04
N LEU A 147 11.47 4.10 -15.17
CA LEU A 147 10.76 2.81 -15.06
C LEU A 147 10.15 2.64 -13.68
N ILE A 148 10.90 3.01 -12.64
CA ILE A 148 10.40 2.95 -11.25
C ILE A 148 9.19 3.88 -11.10
N ALA A 149 9.25 5.09 -11.65
CA ALA A 149 8.13 6.03 -11.61
C ALA A 149 6.90 5.53 -12.37
N MET A 150 7.12 4.75 -13.43
CA MET A 150 6.06 4.20 -14.28
C MET A 150 5.38 2.97 -13.68
N LYS A 151 5.96 2.41 -12.64
CA LYS A 151 5.51 1.18 -11.98
C LYS A 151 4.02 1.17 -11.64
N ARG A 152 3.55 2.26 -11.03
CA ARG A 152 2.15 2.36 -10.62
C ARG A 152 1.21 2.35 -11.83
N THR A 153 1.58 3.07 -12.88
CA THR A 153 0.79 3.14 -14.12
C THR A 153 0.67 1.76 -14.76
N LEU A 154 1.76 1.00 -14.78
CA LEU A 154 1.77 -0.37 -15.32
C LEU A 154 0.91 -1.30 -14.45
N LEU A 155 0.96 -1.13 -13.14
CA LEU A 155 0.15 -1.94 -12.23
C LEU A 155 -1.33 -1.66 -12.42
N GLU A 156 -1.71 -0.40 -12.61
CA GLU A 156 -3.09 -0.02 -12.90
C GLU A 156 -3.55 -0.65 -14.23
N LEU A 157 -2.69 -0.62 -15.24
CA LEU A 157 -2.97 -1.28 -16.51
C LEU A 157 -3.20 -2.78 -16.30
N SER A 158 -2.33 -3.44 -15.55
CA SER A 158 -2.44 -4.88 -15.32
C SER A 158 -3.76 -5.27 -14.66
N ARG A 159 -4.27 -4.40 -13.81
CA ARG A 159 -5.53 -4.67 -13.11
C ARG A 159 -6.77 -4.40 -13.95
N SER A 160 -6.67 -3.47 -14.88
CA SER A 160 -7.82 -3.10 -15.71
C SER A 160 -7.91 -3.91 -17.00
N SER A 161 -6.85 -4.59 -17.38
CA SER A 161 -6.81 -5.35 -18.64
C SER A 161 -7.51 -6.69 -18.52
N GLU A 162 -8.10 -7.14 -19.63
CA GLU A 162 -8.64 -8.49 -19.75
C GLU A 162 -7.62 -9.46 -20.38
N ASN A 163 -6.53 -8.93 -20.90
CA ASN A 163 -5.45 -9.74 -21.49
C ASN A 163 -4.68 -10.46 -20.37
N PRO A 164 -4.60 -11.79 -20.40
CA PRO A 164 -3.93 -12.52 -19.33
C PRO A 164 -2.45 -12.18 -19.18
N LEU A 165 -1.76 -11.83 -20.25
CA LEU A 165 -0.35 -11.42 -20.18
C LEU A 165 -0.21 -10.05 -19.50
N THR A 166 -1.05 -9.10 -19.88
CA THR A 166 -1.03 -7.77 -19.27
C THR A 166 -1.35 -7.84 -17.77
N ARG A 167 -2.29 -8.70 -17.41
CA ARG A 167 -2.66 -8.91 -15.99
C ARG A 167 -1.53 -9.53 -15.18
N SER A 168 -0.58 -10.16 -15.85
CA SER A 168 0.51 -10.92 -15.23
C SER A 168 1.85 -10.18 -15.24
N ILE A 169 1.86 -8.88 -15.53
CA ILE A 169 3.08 -8.07 -15.48
C ILE A 169 3.59 -8.03 -14.04
N ASP A 170 4.84 -8.42 -13.86
CA ASP A 170 5.50 -8.30 -12.54
C ASP A 170 6.18 -6.94 -12.44
N THR A 171 5.56 -6.03 -11.73
CA THR A 171 6.12 -4.68 -11.53
C THR A 171 7.19 -4.64 -10.45
N ALA A 172 7.41 -5.72 -9.70
CA ALA A 172 8.45 -5.78 -8.66
C ALA A 172 9.86 -5.69 -9.25
N VAL A 173 10.00 -5.96 -10.55
CA VAL A 173 11.30 -5.86 -11.23
C VAL A 173 11.79 -4.40 -11.35
N TYR A 174 10.90 -3.41 -11.23
CA TYR A 174 11.29 -2.00 -11.35
C TYR A 174 11.78 -1.46 -10.01
N ARG A 175 13.08 -1.60 -9.77
CA ARG A 175 13.77 -1.14 -8.56
C ARG A 175 15.22 -0.81 -8.93
N ARG A 176 15.87 0.00 -8.09
CA ARG A 176 17.23 0.48 -8.40
C ARG A 176 18.24 -0.65 -8.60
N LYS A 177 18.13 -1.70 -7.81
CA LYS A 177 19.02 -2.87 -7.91
C LYS A 177 18.30 -4.03 -8.57
N THR A 178 17.66 -3.73 -9.68
CA THR A 178 16.92 -4.76 -10.41
C THR A 178 17.84 -5.78 -11.06
N THR A 179 17.33 -7.00 -11.12
CA THR A 179 17.97 -8.08 -11.86
C THR A 179 16.95 -8.73 -12.76
N LEU A 180 17.40 -9.17 -13.92
CA LEU A 180 16.58 -9.93 -14.84
C LEU A 180 17.37 -11.16 -15.26
N ARG A 181 16.74 -12.33 -15.22
CA ARG A 181 17.44 -13.57 -15.56
C ARG A 181 17.89 -13.53 -17.02
N VAL A 182 19.17 -13.84 -17.24
CA VAL A 182 19.75 -13.86 -18.58
C VAL A 182 19.16 -15.03 -19.37
N VAL A 183 18.81 -14.78 -20.62
CA VAL A 183 18.24 -15.80 -21.51
C VAL A 183 19.20 -17.01 -21.61
N GLY A 184 18.63 -18.21 -21.57
CA GLY A 184 19.41 -19.44 -21.64
C GLY A 184 20.00 -19.93 -20.33
N THR A 185 19.79 -19.19 -19.22
CA THR A 185 20.33 -19.59 -17.92
C THR A 185 19.24 -20.04 -16.95
N ARG A 186 19.62 -20.84 -15.97
CA ARG A 186 18.71 -21.39 -14.97
C ARG A 186 18.30 -20.38 -13.91
N LYS A 187 17.15 -20.60 -13.33
CA LYS A 187 16.66 -19.76 -12.22
C LYS A 187 17.50 -19.98 -10.94
N ASN A 188 17.82 -21.22 -10.67
CA ASN A 188 18.69 -21.65 -9.55
C ASN A 188 19.21 -23.06 -9.86
N PRO A 189 20.18 -23.57 -9.11
CA PRO A 189 20.77 -24.89 -9.41
C PRO A 189 19.77 -26.06 -9.41
N ASN A 190 18.66 -25.90 -8.71
CA ASN A 190 17.65 -26.97 -8.58
C ASN A 190 16.49 -26.80 -9.56
N CYS A 191 16.57 -25.85 -10.46
CA CYS A 191 15.49 -25.54 -11.42
C CYS A 191 16.01 -25.56 -12.84
N ASP A 192 15.53 -26.49 -13.64
CA ASP A 192 15.96 -26.64 -15.04
C ASP A 192 15.28 -25.65 -15.99
N THR A 193 14.33 -24.86 -15.48
CA THR A 193 13.59 -23.92 -16.31
C THR A 193 14.48 -22.78 -16.79
N ILE A 194 14.51 -22.57 -18.10
CA ILE A 194 15.24 -21.46 -18.74
C ILE A 194 14.28 -20.63 -19.58
N HIS A 195 14.68 -19.42 -19.89
CA HIS A 195 14.01 -18.59 -20.89
C HIS A 195 14.69 -18.82 -22.23
N VAL A 196 13.90 -19.15 -23.24
CA VAL A 196 14.38 -19.48 -24.59
C VAL A 196 14.05 -18.31 -25.51
N MET A 197 15.03 -17.93 -26.34
CA MET A 197 14.87 -16.90 -27.37
C MET A 197 13.74 -17.28 -28.33
N GLN A 198 12.92 -16.29 -28.71
CA GLN A 198 11.85 -16.50 -29.69
C GLN A 198 12.15 -15.74 -30.95
N PRO A 199 11.88 -16.33 -32.14
CA PRO A 199 12.09 -15.63 -33.40
C PRO A 199 11.39 -14.29 -33.46
N PRO A 200 11.89 -13.29 -34.18
CA PRO A 200 13.03 -13.39 -35.16
C PRO A 200 14.41 -13.10 -34.56
N HIS A 201 14.49 -12.75 -33.27
CA HIS A 201 15.77 -12.38 -32.66
C HIS A 201 16.54 -13.60 -32.18
N ASP A 202 17.83 -13.67 -32.53
CA ASP A 202 18.68 -14.80 -32.18
C ASP A 202 20.02 -14.40 -31.56
N ASN A 203 20.23 -13.11 -31.30
CA ASN A 203 21.44 -12.59 -30.66
C ASN A 203 21.19 -12.25 -29.21
N ILE A 204 22.15 -12.56 -28.34
CA ILE A 204 21.99 -12.36 -26.91
C ILE A 204 21.75 -10.88 -26.54
N GLU A 205 22.37 -9.96 -27.27
CA GLU A 205 22.22 -8.52 -27.00
C GLU A 205 20.77 -8.03 -27.17
N ASP A 206 19.95 -8.75 -27.96
CA ASP A 206 18.54 -8.42 -28.11
C ASP A 206 17.70 -8.80 -26.89
N TYR A 207 18.31 -9.53 -25.93
CA TYR A 207 17.62 -10.01 -24.73
C TYR A 207 18.19 -9.41 -23.45
N LEU A 208 18.95 -8.32 -23.58
CA LEU A 208 19.57 -7.63 -22.44
C LEU A 208 19.02 -6.21 -22.33
N PHE A 209 18.44 -5.88 -21.17
CA PHE A 209 17.84 -4.55 -20.99
C PHE A 209 18.89 -3.47 -20.71
N THR A 210 20.08 -3.84 -20.25
CA THR A 210 21.16 -2.89 -19.98
C THR A 210 22.05 -2.64 -21.20
N TYR A 211 21.87 -3.41 -22.26
CA TYR A 211 22.62 -3.21 -23.51
C TYR A 211 22.08 -1.99 -24.24
N VAL A 212 22.95 -1.04 -24.54
CA VAL A 212 22.57 0.22 -25.20
C VAL A 212 23.29 0.34 -26.52
N ASP A 213 22.52 0.35 -27.60
CA ASP A 213 23.04 0.54 -28.96
C ASP A 213 22.00 1.36 -29.74
N MET A 214 22.02 2.67 -29.48
CA MET A 214 21.05 3.59 -30.11
C MET A 214 21.37 3.82 -31.56
N ASN A 215 20.32 3.81 -32.38
CA ASN A 215 20.38 4.05 -33.82
C ASN A 215 19.30 5.06 -34.22
N ASN A 216 19.14 5.27 -35.54
CA ASN A 216 18.20 6.27 -36.06
C ASN A 216 16.73 5.95 -35.75
N ASN A 217 16.42 4.71 -35.44
CA ASN A 217 15.05 4.28 -35.10
C ASN A 217 14.79 4.34 -33.59
N SER A 218 15.82 4.58 -32.80
CA SER A 218 15.72 4.58 -31.34
C SER A 218 15.02 5.86 -30.85
N TYR A 219 14.25 5.69 -29.80
CA TYR A 219 13.59 6.82 -29.13
C TYR A 219 13.92 6.77 -27.65
N TYR A 220 14.34 7.91 -27.11
CA TYR A 220 14.69 8.05 -25.69
C TYR A 220 13.76 9.04 -25.03
N PHE A 221 13.29 8.73 -23.82
CA PHE A 221 12.59 9.67 -22.97
C PHE A 221 12.95 9.36 -21.52
N SER A 222 12.89 10.36 -20.68
CA SER A 222 13.11 10.15 -19.25
C SER A 222 12.38 11.18 -18.42
N LEU A 223 12.07 10.76 -17.21
CA LEU A 223 11.55 11.64 -16.18
C LEU A 223 12.72 12.44 -15.64
N GLN A 224 12.64 13.77 -15.76
CA GLN A 224 13.65 14.63 -15.17
C GLN A 224 13.12 15.12 -13.84
N ARG A 225 13.78 14.71 -12.78
CA ARG A 225 13.40 15.13 -11.45
C ARG A 225 13.83 16.57 -11.21
N ARG A 226 13.22 17.21 -10.23
CA ARG A 226 13.65 18.54 -9.80
C ARG A 226 15.07 18.44 -9.24
N LEU A 227 15.77 19.55 -9.35
CA LEU A 227 17.15 19.62 -8.83
C LEU A 227 17.20 19.20 -7.34
N GLU A 228 16.23 19.68 -6.57
CA GLU A 228 16.13 19.39 -5.15
C GLU A 228 15.90 17.90 -4.86
N ASP A 229 15.26 17.19 -5.78
CA ASP A 229 14.98 15.76 -5.63
C ASP A 229 16.17 14.88 -5.99
N LEU A 230 17.00 15.38 -6.92
CA LEU A 230 18.11 14.60 -7.48
C LEU A 230 19.44 14.82 -6.76
N VAL A 231 19.59 16.01 -6.21
CA VAL A 231 20.87 16.42 -5.62
C VAL A 231 21.06 15.75 -4.28
N PRO A 232 22.18 15.05 -4.08
CA PRO A 232 22.51 14.58 -2.75
C PRO A 232 22.63 15.74 -1.78
N ASP A 233 22.36 15.50 -0.53
CA ASP A 233 22.43 16.52 0.52
C ASP A 233 23.74 17.28 0.51
N LYS A 234 24.81 16.63 0.11
CA LYS A 234 26.16 17.23 0.11
C LYS A 234 26.41 18.24 -1.00
N LEU A 235 25.58 18.27 -2.04
CA LEU A 235 25.83 19.18 -3.16
C LEU A 235 25.73 20.65 -2.75
N TRP A 236 24.77 20.95 -1.91
CA TRP A 236 24.45 22.36 -1.59
C TRP A 236 25.02 22.82 -0.24
N GLU A 237 25.96 22.09 0.30
CA GLU A 237 26.63 22.50 1.51
C GLU A 237 27.49 23.73 1.19
N PRO A 238 27.26 24.88 1.85
CA PRO A 238 27.99 26.10 1.50
C PRO A 238 29.50 25.94 1.68
N GLY A 239 30.23 26.17 0.61
CA GLY A 239 31.68 26.11 0.61
C GLY A 239 32.27 24.72 0.85
N PHE A 240 31.47 23.65 0.78
CA PHE A 240 31.90 22.32 1.15
C PHE A 240 32.37 21.46 0.00
N ILE A 241 32.01 21.83 -1.20
CA ILE A 241 32.48 21.14 -2.41
C ILE A 241 33.11 22.16 -3.33
N SER A 242 34.04 21.71 -4.17
CA SER A 242 34.67 22.58 -5.12
C SER A 242 33.66 22.99 -6.20
N PHE A 243 33.92 24.15 -6.80
CA PHE A 243 33.16 24.64 -7.91
C PHE A 243 33.06 23.59 -9.04
N GLU A 244 34.19 22.97 -9.34
CA GLU A 244 34.29 21.93 -10.36
C GLU A 244 33.38 20.75 -10.05
N ASP A 245 33.37 20.29 -8.79
CA ASP A 245 32.53 19.17 -8.38
C ASP A 245 31.05 19.53 -8.44
N ALA A 246 30.71 20.76 -8.06
CA ALA A 246 29.33 21.23 -8.17
C ALA A 246 28.84 21.25 -9.64
N ILE A 247 29.69 21.71 -10.54
CA ILE A 247 29.37 21.74 -11.98
C ILE A 247 29.23 20.33 -12.54
N LYS A 248 30.09 19.41 -12.12
CA LYS A 248 29.98 17.99 -12.52
C LYS A 248 28.64 17.41 -12.09
N ARG A 249 28.19 17.73 -10.88
CA ARG A 249 26.91 17.24 -10.39
C ARG A 249 25.74 17.86 -11.14
N VAL A 250 25.81 19.14 -11.46
CA VAL A 250 24.81 19.81 -12.30
C VAL A 250 24.72 19.10 -13.67
N SER A 251 25.86 18.76 -14.25
CA SER A 251 25.90 18.04 -15.53
C SER A 251 25.23 16.68 -15.46
N LYS A 252 25.33 16.00 -14.33
CA LYS A 252 24.63 14.71 -14.12
C LYS A 252 23.10 14.90 -14.04
N ILE A 253 22.65 16.00 -13.47
CA ILE A 253 21.21 16.28 -13.37
C ILE A 253 20.61 16.57 -14.75
N PHE A 254 21.34 17.32 -15.56
CA PHE A 254 20.94 17.64 -16.92
C PHE A 254 21.76 16.77 -17.88
N ILE A 255 21.46 15.48 -17.89
CA ILE A 255 22.20 14.45 -18.62
C ILE A 255 22.43 14.81 -20.11
N ASN A 256 21.41 15.41 -20.71
CA ASN A 256 21.47 15.78 -22.13
C ASN A 256 21.89 17.23 -22.35
N SER A 257 22.51 17.85 -21.34
CA SER A 257 22.98 19.24 -21.45
C SER A 257 24.45 19.27 -21.79
N ILE A 258 24.83 20.32 -22.52
CA ILE A 258 26.23 20.62 -22.82
C ILE A 258 26.58 21.89 -22.06
N ILE A 259 27.60 21.78 -21.23
CA ILE A 259 28.13 22.94 -20.50
C ILE A 259 29.54 23.17 -21.01
N ASN A 260 29.79 24.37 -21.51
CA ASN A 260 31.13 24.72 -21.90
C ASN A 260 31.92 25.14 -20.67
N PHE A 261 32.73 24.24 -20.18
CA PHE A 261 33.51 24.45 -18.96
C PHE A 261 34.57 25.56 -19.10
N ASN A 262 34.95 25.89 -20.34
CA ASN A 262 35.93 26.97 -20.57
C ASN A 262 35.32 28.34 -20.30
N ASP A 263 34.02 28.46 -20.34
CA ASP A 263 33.30 29.71 -20.07
C ASP A 263 32.97 29.91 -18.60
N LEU A 264 33.28 28.93 -17.74
CA LEU A 264 32.99 28.96 -16.32
C LEU A 264 34.22 29.39 -15.52
N ASP A 265 34.13 30.53 -14.88
CA ASP A 265 35.18 31.04 -14.00
C ASP A 265 34.57 31.25 -12.61
N GLU A 266 35.07 30.55 -11.62
CA GLU A 266 34.55 30.64 -10.24
C GLU A 266 34.74 32.03 -9.62
N ASN A 267 35.61 32.85 -10.19
CA ASN A 267 35.86 34.20 -9.71
C ASN A 267 35.09 35.28 -10.43
N ASN A 268 34.41 34.96 -11.50
CA ASN A 268 33.65 35.90 -12.32
C ASN A 268 32.17 35.49 -12.46
N PHE A 269 31.32 36.48 -12.46
CA PHE A 269 29.90 36.28 -12.68
C PHE A 269 29.62 36.11 -14.16
N THR A 270 29.82 34.92 -14.65
CA THR A 270 29.47 34.64 -16.03
C THR A 270 28.21 33.75 -16.04
N THR A 271 27.31 34.12 -16.93
CA THR A 271 26.14 33.33 -17.24
C THR A 271 26.49 32.43 -18.42
N VAL A 272 26.40 31.12 -18.20
CA VAL A 272 26.78 30.13 -19.20
C VAL A 272 25.50 29.46 -19.70
N PRO A 273 25.29 29.39 -21.02
CA PRO A 273 24.15 28.66 -21.54
C PRO A 273 24.25 27.17 -21.18
N LEU A 274 23.14 26.62 -20.68
CA LEU A 274 22.99 25.21 -20.43
C LEU A 274 22.18 24.68 -21.60
N VAL A 275 22.86 24.09 -22.58
CA VAL A 275 22.21 23.58 -23.78
C VAL A 275 21.56 22.24 -23.44
N ILE A 276 20.23 22.24 -23.39
CA ILE A 276 19.44 21.06 -23.12
C ILE A 276 18.78 20.62 -24.42
N ASP A 277 18.82 19.31 -24.66
CA ASP A 277 18.07 18.73 -25.78
C ASP A 277 16.61 19.19 -25.68
N TYR A 278 16.11 19.80 -26.74
CA TYR A 278 14.75 20.33 -26.78
C TYR A 278 13.66 19.25 -26.77
N VAL A 279 14.01 18.02 -26.93
CA VAL A 279 13.07 16.89 -26.80
C VAL A 279 12.81 16.58 -25.32
N THR A 280 13.77 16.86 -24.48
CA THR A 280 13.69 16.53 -23.05
C THR A 280 13.10 17.73 -22.26
N PRO A 281 12.09 17.50 -21.42
CA PRO A 281 11.57 18.59 -20.59
C PRO A 281 12.60 19.09 -19.60
N CYS A 282 12.49 20.37 -19.23
CA CYS A 282 13.35 20.93 -18.20
C CYS A 282 13.19 20.15 -16.87
N ALA A 283 14.31 19.82 -16.26
CA ALA A 283 14.32 19.13 -14.98
C ALA A 283 13.58 19.89 -13.88
N LEU A 284 13.56 21.23 -13.99
CA LEU A 284 13.01 22.09 -12.95
C LEU A 284 11.53 22.40 -13.15
N CYS A 285 11.13 22.78 -14.36
CA CYS A 285 9.76 23.22 -14.61
C CYS A 285 8.93 22.22 -15.41
N LYS A 286 9.54 21.13 -15.85
CA LYS A 286 8.88 20.06 -16.62
C LYS A 286 8.33 20.49 -17.97
N LYS A 287 8.62 21.70 -18.41
CA LYS A 287 8.16 22.22 -19.70
C LYS A 287 9.23 22.10 -20.76
N ARG A 288 8.81 21.84 -21.98
CA ARG A 288 9.70 21.86 -23.13
C ARG A 288 9.83 23.29 -23.63
N SER A 289 11.00 23.63 -24.11
CA SER A 289 11.16 24.95 -24.74
C SER A 289 12.48 25.04 -25.49
N UNK A 290 12.30 25.24 -26.45
CA UNK A 290 13.31 25.42 -27.17
C UNK A 290 13.66 26.74 -27.36
N LYS A 291 12.63 27.44 -27.28
CA LYS A 291 12.81 28.87 -27.55
C LYS A 291 13.52 29.60 -26.41
N HIS A 292 13.60 28.96 -25.25
CA HIS A 292 14.16 29.61 -24.07
C HIS A 292 15.20 28.69 -23.42
N PRO A 293 16.44 28.84 -23.83
CA PRO A 293 17.50 28.00 -23.25
C PRO A 293 17.69 28.26 -21.77
N HIS A 294 18.11 27.23 -21.06
CA HIS A 294 18.47 27.36 -19.65
C HIS A 294 19.85 28.00 -19.55
N GLN A 295 20.07 28.65 -18.45
CA GLN A 295 21.34 29.26 -18.14
C GLN A 295 21.81 28.90 -16.74
N LEU A 296 23.10 28.76 -16.61
CA LEU A 296 23.76 28.54 -15.34
C LEU A 296 24.49 29.81 -14.99
N SER A 297 24.34 30.30 -13.79
CA SER A 297 25.07 31.47 -13.33
C SER A 297 25.65 31.25 -11.96
N LEU A 298 26.73 31.92 -11.67
CA LEU A 298 27.31 32.00 -10.34
C LEU A 298 27.03 33.39 -9.80
N GLU A 299 26.21 33.47 -8.76
CA GLU A 299 25.83 34.76 -8.17
C GLU A 299 25.99 34.68 -6.64
N ASN A 300 26.76 35.61 -6.10
CA ASN A 300 26.94 35.72 -4.65
C ASN A 300 27.41 34.40 -4.01
N GLY A 301 28.33 33.70 -4.69
CA GLY A 301 28.82 32.43 -4.20
C GLY A 301 27.81 31.27 -4.28
N ALA A 302 26.75 31.42 -5.07
CA ALA A 302 25.74 30.39 -5.24
C ALA A 302 25.54 30.08 -6.73
N ILE A 303 25.37 28.82 -7.03
CA ILE A 303 25.08 28.38 -8.40
C ILE A 303 23.55 28.46 -8.60
N ARG A 304 23.14 29.11 -9.67
CA ARG A 304 21.72 29.23 -10.03
C ARG A 304 21.48 28.68 -11.43
N ILE A 305 20.37 28.01 -11.58
CA ILE A 305 19.91 27.52 -12.88
C ILE A 305 18.57 28.20 -13.16
N TYR A 306 18.46 28.85 -14.29
CA TYR A 306 17.22 29.52 -14.64
C TYR A 306 16.99 29.48 -16.15
N LYS A 307 15.76 29.74 -16.53
CA LYS A 307 15.34 29.76 -17.93
C LYS A 307 15.22 31.19 -18.39
N THR A 308 15.94 31.52 -19.47
CA THR A 308 15.87 32.83 -20.04
C THR A 308 14.48 33.11 -20.61
N GLY A 309 14.00 34.32 -20.39
CA GLY A 309 12.69 34.74 -20.87
C GLY A 309 11.55 34.56 -19.90
N ASN A 310 11.71 33.65 -18.93
CA ASN A 310 10.71 33.50 -17.87
C ASN A 310 11.41 33.02 -16.60
N PRO A 311 12.01 33.92 -15.86
CA PRO A 311 12.84 33.55 -14.70
C PRO A 311 12.06 32.91 -13.57
N HIS A 312 10.73 32.96 -13.58
CA HIS A 312 9.93 32.38 -12.53
C HIS A 312 9.66 30.88 -12.71
N SER A 313 9.88 30.38 -13.92
CA SER A 313 9.49 28.99 -14.22
C SER A 313 10.53 27.94 -13.85
N CYS A 314 11.79 28.31 -13.70
CA CYS A 314 12.90 27.37 -13.46
C CYS A 314 13.90 27.83 -12.41
N LYS A 315 13.48 28.61 -11.45
CA LYS A 315 14.39 29.08 -10.41
C LYS A 315 14.73 27.97 -9.42
N VAL A 316 16.00 27.79 -9.18
CA VAL A 316 16.51 27.00 -8.09
C VAL A 316 17.10 27.95 -7.06
N LYS A 317 16.61 27.89 -5.86
CA LYS A 317 17.17 28.68 -4.77
C LYS A 317 18.30 27.88 -4.14
N ILE A 318 19.50 28.38 -4.31
CA ILE A 318 20.71 27.74 -3.78
C ILE A 318 21.19 28.56 -2.59
N VAL A 319 21.61 27.87 -1.55
CA VAL A 319 22.12 28.52 -0.34
C VAL A 319 23.42 29.28 -0.68
N PRO A 320 23.52 30.56 -0.32
CA PRO A 320 24.76 31.30 -0.53
C PRO A 320 25.95 30.65 0.15
N LEU A 321 27.08 30.69 -0.50
CA LEU A 321 28.34 30.15 0.04
C LEU A 321 28.89 30.97 1.18
N ASP A 322 28.53 32.25 1.27
CA ASP A 322 28.92 33.14 2.35
C ASP A 322 27.70 33.71 3.07
N GLY A 323 27.95 34.49 4.12
CA GLY A 323 26.90 35.13 4.89
C GLY A 323 26.81 34.58 6.31
N ASN A 324 25.65 34.69 6.91
CA ASN A 324 25.42 34.25 8.29
C ASN A 324 25.45 32.73 8.36
N LYS A 325 26.45 32.20 9.06
CA LYS A 325 26.65 30.77 9.17
C LYS A 325 25.46 30.06 9.80
N LEU A 326 24.86 30.62 10.83
CA LEU A 326 23.72 30.01 11.52
C LEU A 326 22.48 29.99 10.63
N PHE A 327 22.29 31.05 9.86
CA PHE A 327 21.21 31.13 8.87
C PHE A 327 21.44 30.11 7.75
N ASN A 328 22.68 30.00 7.30
CA ASN A 328 23.04 29.04 6.23
C ASN A 328 22.81 27.58 6.67
N ILE A 329 23.14 27.26 7.90
CA ILE A 329 22.87 25.93 8.46
C ILE A 329 21.34 25.66 8.49
N ALA A 330 20.57 26.64 8.93
CA ALA A 330 19.10 26.53 8.95
C ALA A 330 18.55 26.33 7.53
N GLN A 331 19.01 27.14 6.59
CA GLN A 331 18.59 27.03 5.19
C GLN A 331 18.96 25.67 4.60
N ARG A 332 20.16 25.18 4.93
CA ARG A 332 20.62 23.85 4.49
C ARG A 332 19.68 22.75 4.98
N ILE A 333 19.28 22.82 6.24
CA ILE A 333 18.35 21.84 6.82
C ILE A 333 17.01 21.90 6.10
N LEU A 334 16.50 23.10 5.83
CA LEU A 334 15.23 23.26 5.11
C LEU A 334 15.33 22.79 3.66
N ASP A 335 16.47 23.03 3.01
CA ASP A 335 16.68 22.58 1.63
C ASP A 335 16.71 21.06 1.52
N THR A 336 17.07 20.35 2.59
CA THR A 336 17.00 18.89 2.62
C THR A 336 15.61 18.37 2.98
N ASN A 337 14.68 19.28 3.27
CA ASN A 337 13.31 18.93 3.69
C ASN A 337 13.28 17.99 4.89
N SER A 338 14.21 18.19 5.83
CA SER A 338 14.30 17.35 7.03
C SER A 338 13.47 17.87 8.21
N VAL A 339 12.91 19.08 8.07
CA VAL A 339 11.95 19.64 9.05
C VAL A 339 10.79 20.20 8.27
N LEU A 340 9.57 19.83 8.66
CA LEU A 340 8.34 20.30 8.02
C LEU A 340 7.34 20.76 9.07
N LEU A 341 6.48 21.68 8.66
CA LEU A 341 5.34 22.12 9.45
C LEU A 341 4.10 21.37 8.95
N THR A 342 3.39 20.69 9.84
CA THR A 342 2.19 19.93 9.45
C THR A 342 0.97 20.82 9.39
N GLU A 343 -0.08 20.33 8.77
CA GLU A 343 -1.37 21.01 8.67
C GLU A 343 -2.03 21.25 10.06
N ARG A 344 -1.58 20.53 11.07
CA ARG A 344 -2.08 20.69 12.45
C ARG A 344 -1.22 21.65 13.29
N GLY A 345 -0.19 22.25 12.66
CA GLY A 345 0.68 23.20 13.33
C GLY A 345 1.84 22.59 14.09
N ASP A 346 2.06 21.29 13.98
CA ASP A 346 3.18 20.62 14.62
C ASP A 346 4.41 20.61 13.68
N HIS A 347 5.60 20.62 14.26
CA HIS A 347 6.83 20.42 13.51
C HIS A 347 7.21 18.94 13.55
N ILE A 348 7.53 18.39 12.37
CA ILE A 348 8.03 17.02 12.26
C ILE A 348 9.46 17.05 11.72
N VAL A 349 10.26 16.09 12.17
CA VAL A 349 11.69 15.99 11.84
C VAL A 349 11.98 14.62 11.27
N TRP A 350 12.68 14.60 10.14
CA TRP A 350 13.17 13.35 9.54
C TRP A 350 14.49 12.98 10.22
N ILE A 351 14.42 11.95 11.02
CA ILE A 351 15.60 11.47 11.77
C ILE A 351 15.50 9.95 11.92
N ASN A 352 16.61 9.27 11.74
CA ASN A 352 16.69 7.80 11.83
C ASN A 352 15.68 7.11 10.91
N ASN A 353 15.54 7.64 9.70
CA ASN A 353 14.69 7.08 8.64
C ASN A 353 13.19 7.10 8.96
N SER A 354 12.77 8.03 9.79
CA SER A 354 11.35 8.22 10.06
C SER A 354 11.03 9.67 10.42
N TRP A 355 9.77 10.06 10.17
CA TRP A 355 9.25 11.36 10.60
C TRP A 355 8.76 11.23 12.04
N LYS A 356 9.20 12.16 12.90
CA LYS A 356 8.79 12.18 14.30
C LYS A 356 8.39 13.60 14.70
N PHE A 357 7.45 13.70 15.63
CA PHE A 357 6.98 15.00 16.13
C PHE A 357 8.04 15.61 17.05
N ASN A 358 8.37 16.88 16.78
CA ASN A 358 9.31 17.62 17.62
C ASN A 358 8.74 17.92 19.01
N SER A 359 7.42 17.86 19.16
CA SER A 359 6.75 18.08 20.46
C SER A 359 7.04 16.97 21.48
N GLU A 360 7.38 15.79 21.01
CA GLU A 360 7.64 14.64 21.89
C GLU A 360 9.04 14.68 22.50
N GLU A 361 10.00 15.19 21.77
CA GLU A 361 11.39 15.39 22.23
C GLU A 361 12.07 16.43 21.33
N PRO A 362 13.17 17.03 21.74
CA PRO A 362 13.81 18.12 20.97
C PRO A 362 14.54 17.59 19.74
N LEU A 363 13.78 17.12 18.75
CA LEU A 363 14.33 16.46 17.58
C LEU A 363 15.04 17.41 16.62
N ILE A 364 14.60 18.69 16.55
CA ILE A 364 15.30 19.67 15.72
C ILE A 364 16.74 19.85 16.24
N THR A 365 16.91 19.95 17.55
CA THR A 365 18.23 20.03 18.15
C THR A 365 19.05 18.79 17.86
N LYS A 366 18.44 17.61 17.96
CA LYS A 366 19.14 16.33 17.64
C LYS A 366 19.55 16.27 16.18
N LEU A 367 18.68 16.72 15.28
CA LEU A 367 18.99 16.79 13.85
C LEU A 367 20.17 17.71 13.59
N ILE A 368 20.19 18.90 14.20
CA ILE A 368 21.28 19.87 14.06
C ILE A 368 22.60 19.21 14.50
N LEU A 369 22.58 18.51 15.63
CA LEU A 369 23.78 17.84 16.14
C LEU A 369 24.18 16.68 15.23
N SER A 370 23.26 15.96 14.65
CA SER A 370 23.56 14.81 13.79
C SER A 370 24.25 15.22 12.50
N ILE A 371 23.90 16.38 11.94
CA ILE A 371 24.51 16.86 10.69
C ILE A 371 25.88 17.54 10.93
N ARG A 372 26.24 17.79 12.20
CA ARG A 372 27.49 18.50 12.54
C ARG A 372 28.71 17.89 11.86
N HIS A 373 28.76 16.57 11.79
CA HIS A 373 29.89 15.86 11.20
C HIS A 373 30.00 16.02 9.68
N GLN A 374 28.91 16.47 9.04
CA GLN A 374 28.87 16.69 7.60
C GLN A 374 29.29 18.13 7.25
N LEU A 375 29.48 18.98 8.25
CA LEU A 375 29.79 20.37 8.06
C LEU A 375 31.30 20.61 8.19
N PRO A 376 31.86 21.63 7.51
CA PRO A 376 33.23 22.02 7.74
C PRO A 376 33.45 22.44 9.19
N LYS A 377 34.70 22.39 9.64
CA LYS A 377 35.07 22.69 11.02
C LYS A 377 34.56 24.07 11.47
N GLU A 378 34.63 25.06 10.62
CA GLU A 378 34.20 26.42 10.96
C GLU A 378 32.66 26.55 11.18
N TYR A 379 31.87 25.68 10.53
CA TYR A 379 30.42 25.62 10.75
C TYR A 379 30.09 24.71 11.92
N SER A 380 30.73 23.54 11.97
CA SER A 380 30.46 22.56 13.03
C SER A 380 30.87 23.07 14.41
N SER A 381 31.92 23.91 14.50
CA SER A 381 32.34 24.48 15.76
C SER A 381 31.29 25.48 16.31
N GLU A 382 30.55 26.16 15.45
CA GLU A 382 29.49 27.05 15.87
C GLU A 382 28.40 26.28 16.63
N LEU A 383 28.17 25.05 16.21
CA LEU A 383 27.09 24.21 16.77
C LEU A 383 27.44 23.58 18.12
N LEU A 384 28.68 23.75 18.59
CA LEU A 384 29.07 23.32 19.94
C LEU A 384 28.44 24.20 21.02
N CYS A 385 28.02 25.42 20.65
CA CYS A 385 27.40 26.36 21.58
C CYS A 385 25.89 26.16 21.60
N PRO A 386 25.30 25.83 22.78
CA PRO A 386 23.84 25.61 22.84
C PRO A 386 23.01 26.82 22.40
N ARG A 387 23.47 28.03 22.71
CA ARG A 387 22.78 29.26 22.31
C ARG A 387 22.71 29.36 20.79
N LYS A 388 23.79 29.00 20.09
CA LYS A 388 23.82 29.04 18.63
C LYS A 388 22.96 27.97 18.02
N ARG A 389 22.90 26.79 18.63
CA ARG A 389 21.93 25.73 18.18
C ARG A 389 20.50 26.23 18.31
N LYS A 390 20.16 26.92 19.38
CA LYS A 390 18.83 27.49 19.55
C LYS A 390 18.52 28.55 18.49
N THR A 391 19.54 29.32 18.09
CA THR A 391 19.38 30.29 17.01
C THR A 391 19.09 29.61 15.69
N VAL A 392 19.79 28.50 15.39
CA VAL A 392 19.51 27.71 14.16
C VAL A 392 18.08 27.17 14.23
N GLU A 393 17.69 26.64 15.37
CA GLU A 393 16.34 26.10 15.57
C GLU A 393 15.25 27.17 15.37
N ALA A 394 15.48 28.36 15.92
CA ALA A 394 14.58 29.49 15.75
C ALA A 394 14.49 29.90 14.28
N ASN A 395 15.64 30.00 13.62
CA ASN A 395 15.68 30.31 12.20
C ASN A 395 14.87 29.30 11.36
N ILE A 396 15.01 28.01 11.65
CA ILE A 396 14.28 26.94 10.98
C ILE A 396 12.76 27.17 11.12
N ARG A 397 12.32 27.43 12.36
CA ARG A 397 10.87 27.63 12.64
C ARG A 397 10.33 28.89 11.96
N ASP A 398 11.12 29.96 11.99
CA ASP A 398 10.69 31.23 11.39
C ASP A 398 10.58 31.13 9.85
N MET A 399 11.41 30.28 9.22
CA MET A 399 11.39 30.08 7.77
C MET A 399 10.29 29.13 7.31
N LEU A 400 9.74 28.31 8.20
CA LEU A 400 8.70 27.33 7.86
C LEU A 400 7.32 27.99 7.92
N VAL A 401 6.93 28.61 6.83
CA VAL A 401 5.65 29.35 6.75
C VAL A 401 4.54 28.51 6.13
N ASP A 402 4.90 27.57 5.26
CA ASP A 402 3.92 26.76 4.55
C ASP A 402 3.82 25.39 5.20
N SER A 403 2.59 24.98 5.49
CA SER A 403 2.33 23.65 6.04
C SER A 403 2.20 22.60 4.93
N VAL A 404 2.53 21.36 5.27
CA VAL A 404 2.37 20.22 4.36
C VAL A 404 1.31 19.27 4.91
N GLU A 405 0.60 18.62 4.02
CA GLU A 405 -0.32 17.55 4.41
C GLU A 405 0.47 16.27 4.68
N THR A 406 0.16 15.62 5.79
CA THR A 406 0.82 14.38 6.18
C THR A 406 -0.13 13.20 6.02
N ASP A 407 0.44 12.01 5.95
CA ASP A 407 -0.31 10.75 5.97
C ASP A 407 -1.41 10.68 4.90
N THR A 408 -1.10 11.16 3.70
CA THR A 408 -2.06 11.27 2.60
C THR A 408 -1.93 10.16 1.56
N TYR A 409 -1.07 9.18 1.80
CA TYR A 409 -0.84 8.07 0.89
C TYR A 409 -1.47 6.79 1.44
N PRO A 410 -2.72 6.49 1.06
CA PRO A 410 -3.43 5.36 1.67
C PRO A 410 -2.79 4.00 1.38
N ASP A 411 -2.07 3.88 0.28
CA ASP A 411 -1.44 2.64 -0.14
C ASP A 411 -0.06 2.42 0.50
N LYS A 412 0.36 3.29 1.40
CA LYS A 412 1.68 3.18 2.02
C LYS A 412 1.53 2.79 3.49
N LEU A 413 2.14 1.69 3.86
CA LEU A 413 2.12 1.18 5.24
C LEU A 413 3.46 1.52 5.89
N PRO A 414 3.50 2.43 6.86
CA PRO A 414 4.77 2.90 7.42
C PRO A 414 5.29 2.02 8.57
N PHE A 415 6.60 1.82 8.57
CA PHE A 415 7.37 1.10 9.59
C PHE A 415 8.43 2.03 10.17
N LYS A 416 9.10 1.61 11.23
CA LYS A 416 10.20 2.40 11.82
C LYS A 416 11.37 2.64 10.86
N ASN A 417 11.57 1.76 9.88
CA ASN A 417 12.71 1.83 8.95
C ASN A 417 12.32 2.12 7.52
N GLY A 418 11.06 2.44 7.26
CA GLY A 418 10.63 2.76 5.90
C GLY A 418 9.15 2.56 5.69
N VAL A 419 8.77 2.35 4.44
CA VAL A 419 7.36 2.28 4.03
C VAL A 419 7.17 1.10 3.07
N LEU A 420 6.16 0.28 3.34
CA LEU A 420 5.75 -0.80 2.45
C LEU A 420 4.67 -0.29 1.52
N ASP A 421 4.88 -0.41 0.22
CA ASP A 421 3.91 -0.04 -0.78
C ASP A 421 2.95 -1.21 -0.99
N LEU A 422 1.69 -1.02 -0.66
CA LEU A 422 0.67 -2.08 -0.74
C LEU A 422 0.29 -2.42 -2.18
N VAL A 423 0.61 -1.53 -3.12
CA VAL A 423 0.27 -1.72 -4.53
C VAL A 423 1.27 -2.66 -5.20
N ASP A 424 2.57 -2.44 -4.99
CA ASP A 424 3.59 -3.27 -5.60
C ASP A 424 4.22 -4.31 -4.66
N GLY A 425 3.95 -4.19 -3.36
CA GLY A 425 4.50 -5.10 -2.36
C GLY A 425 5.97 -4.87 -2.02
N MET A 426 6.54 -3.72 -2.46
CA MET A 426 7.95 -3.41 -2.24
C MET A 426 8.14 -2.50 -1.05
N PHE A 427 9.28 -2.66 -0.38
CA PHE A 427 9.65 -1.86 0.77
C PHE A 427 10.62 -0.74 0.35
N TYR A 428 10.32 0.49 0.76
CA TYR A 428 11.11 1.67 0.46
C TYR A 428 11.66 2.26 1.75
N SER A 429 12.92 2.68 1.73
CA SER A 429 13.57 3.25 2.90
C SER A 429 14.33 4.52 2.52
N GLY A 430 14.86 5.24 3.51
CA GLY A 430 15.62 6.46 3.30
C GLY A 430 14.80 7.51 2.56
N ASP A 431 15.43 8.17 1.60
CA ASP A 431 14.82 9.26 0.83
C ASP A 431 13.61 8.78 0.02
N ASP A 432 13.59 7.52 -0.39
CA ASP A 432 12.45 6.96 -1.13
C ASP A 432 11.20 6.85 -0.25
N ALA A 433 11.38 6.73 1.05
CA ALA A 433 10.28 6.70 2.02
C ALA A 433 9.92 8.08 2.55
N LYS A 434 10.91 8.97 2.67
CA LYS A 434 10.78 10.31 3.25
C LYS A 434 9.66 11.12 2.61
N LYS A 435 9.53 11.05 1.30
CA LYS A 435 8.57 11.83 0.51
C LYS A 435 7.10 11.54 0.85
N TYR A 436 6.81 10.41 1.48
CA TYR A 436 5.42 10.06 1.81
C TYR A 436 4.92 10.72 3.08
N THR A 437 5.81 11.35 3.82
CA THR A 437 5.49 12.16 5.00
C THR A 437 4.54 11.43 5.96
N CYS A 438 4.91 10.21 6.33
CA CYS A 438 4.14 9.40 7.26
C CYS A 438 4.54 9.76 8.70
N THR A 439 3.57 10.21 9.50
CA THR A 439 3.82 10.59 10.90
C THR A 439 3.49 9.48 11.89
N VAL A 440 2.89 8.39 11.41
CA VAL A 440 2.56 7.22 12.21
C VAL A 440 3.24 6.00 11.61
N SER A 441 3.37 4.94 12.40
CA SER A 441 3.97 3.70 11.91
C SER A 441 3.49 2.50 12.72
N THR A 442 3.85 1.32 12.26
CA THR A 442 3.59 0.07 12.99
C THR A 442 4.31 0.01 14.33
N GLY A 443 5.34 0.84 14.53
CA GLY A 443 6.14 0.82 15.76
C GLY A 443 7.25 -0.22 15.78
N PHE A 444 7.40 -1.01 14.72
CA PHE A 444 8.49 -1.95 14.58
C PHE A 444 9.12 -1.84 13.19
N LYS A 445 10.30 -2.45 13.04
CA LYS A 445 11.03 -2.43 11.77
C LYS A 445 10.54 -3.52 10.83
N PHE A 446 10.41 -3.20 9.57
CA PHE A 446 10.14 -4.19 8.52
C PHE A 446 11.37 -5.08 8.34
N ASP A 447 11.14 -6.38 8.21
CA ASP A 447 12.20 -7.37 8.00
C ASP A 447 11.87 -8.16 6.73
N ASP A 448 12.56 -7.83 5.66
CA ASP A 448 12.29 -8.43 4.35
C ASP A 448 12.67 -9.92 4.29
N THR A 449 13.53 -10.38 5.18
CA THR A 449 13.89 -11.80 5.24
C THR A 449 12.74 -12.65 5.76
N LYS A 450 11.86 -12.05 6.56
CA LYS A 450 10.68 -12.74 7.13
C LYS A 450 9.41 -12.51 6.33
N PHE A 451 9.41 -11.49 5.46
CA PHE A 451 8.24 -11.13 4.65
C PHE A 451 8.27 -11.95 3.35
N VAL A 452 7.98 -13.23 3.46
CA VAL A 452 8.09 -14.19 2.36
C VAL A 452 6.85 -15.06 2.27
N GLU A 453 6.57 -15.59 1.08
CA GLU A 453 5.39 -16.41 0.83
C GLU A 453 5.51 -17.80 1.47
N ASP A 454 6.68 -18.39 1.38
CA ASP A 454 6.90 -19.76 1.87
C ASP A 454 7.76 -19.76 3.13
N SER A 455 7.16 -20.21 4.20
CA SER A 455 7.85 -20.34 5.48
C SER A 455 7.07 -21.30 6.38
N PRO A 456 7.73 -21.92 7.38
CA PRO A 456 7.00 -22.71 8.38
C PRO A 456 5.94 -21.90 9.11
N GLU A 457 6.22 -20.61 9.37
CA GLU A 457 5.28 -19.71 10.03
C GLU A 457 4.03 -19.49 9.15
N MET A 458 4.21 -19.37 7.84
CA MET A 458 3.08 -19.21 6.92
C MET A 458 2.23 -20.47 6.87
N GLU A 459 2.85 -21.65 6.87
CA GLU A 459 2.13 -22.92 6.86
C GLU A 459 1.28 -23.06 8.11
N GLU A 460 1.86 -22.78 9.28
CA GLU A 460 1.12 -22.81 10.55
C GLU A 460 -0.02 -21.79 10.53
N LEU A 461 0.25 -20.57 10.06
CA LEU A 461 -0.74 -19.50 10.00
C LEU A 461 -1.92 -19.88 9.11
N MET A 462 -1.64 -20.44 7.93
CA MET A 462 -2.71 -20.84 7.02
C MET A 462 -3.60 -21.92 7.64
N ASN A 463 -3.03 -22.85 8.40
CA ASN A 463 -3.81 -23.84 9.14
C ASN A 463 -4.72 -23.17 10.17
N ILE A 464 -4.18 -22.20 10.91
CA ILE A 464 -4.96 -21.46 11.91
C ILE A 464 -6.14 -20.73 11.24
N ILE A 465 -5.87 -20.02 10.17
CA ILE A 465 -6.89 -19.21 9.47
C ILE A 465 -7.95 -20.14 8.82
N ASN A 466 -7.50 -21.24 8.22
CA ASN A 466 -8.44 -22.19 7.59
C ASN A 466 -9.30 -22.92 8.63
N ASP A 467 -8.81 -23.07 9.85
CA ASP A 467 -9.63 -23.61 10.95
C ASP A 467 -10.67 -22.58 11.41
N ILE A 468 -10.26 -21.31 11.55
CA ILE A 468 -11.18 -20.24 11.99
C ILE A 468 -12.25 -19.98 10.92
N GLN A 469 -11.83 -19.90 9.65
CA GLN A 469 -12.70 -19.61 8.52
C GLN A 469 -12.48 -20.66 7.42
N PRO A 470 -13.16 -21.78 7.50
CA PRO A 470 -12.94 -22.89 6.56
C PRO A 470 -13.16 -22.53 5.10
N LEU A 471 -12.37 -23.14 4.23
CA LEU A 471 -12.45 -23.00 2.78
C LEU A 471 -13.51 -23.94 2.21
N THR A 472 -14.75 -23.72 2.55
CA THR A 472 -15.89 -24.51 2.03
C THR A 472 -16.75 -23.62 1.15
N ASP A 473 -17.53 -24.23 0.26
CA ASP A 473 -18.43 -23.45 -0.63
C ASP A 473 -19.43 -22.66 0.20
N GLU A 474 -19.94 -23.25 1.27
CA GLU A 474 -20.93 -22.64 2.16
C GLU A 474 -20.36 -21.40 2.88
N ASN A 475 -19.06 -21.42 3.16
CA ASN A 475 -18.40 -20.33 3.90
C ASN A 475 -17.67 -19.35 2.97
N LYS A 476 -17.75 -19.54 1.66
CA LYS A 476 -16.95 -18.78 0.70
C LYS A 476 -17.14 -17.27 0.84
N LYS A 477 -18.37 -16.81 0.81
CA LYS A 477 -18.66 -15.36 0.90
C LYS A 477 -18.23 -14.80 2.25
N ASN A 478 -18.43 -15.54 3.33
CA ASN A 478 -18.03 -15.15 4.67
C ASN A 478 -16.50 -15.07 4.78
N ARG A 479 -15.81 -16.07 4.23
CA ARG A 479 -14.34 -16.10 4.19
C ARG A 479 -13.80 -14.91 3.38
N GLU A 480 -14.39 -14.61 2.24
CA GLU A 480 -13.99 -13.46 1.42
C GLU A 480 -14.16 -12.15 2.20
N LEU A 481 -15.26 -12.00 2.92
CA LEU A 481 -15.50 -10.81 3.72
C LEU A 481 -14.49 -10.70 4.87
N TYR A 482 -14.14 -11.81 5.49
CA TYR A 482 -13.10 -11.89 6.52
C TYR A 482 -11.77 -11.38 5.95
N GLU A 483 -11.37 -11.89 4.79
CA GLU A 483 -10.13 -11.50 4.13
C GLU A 483 -10.14 -10.02 3.72
N LYS A 484 -11.26 -9.55 3.18
CA LYS A 484 -11.43 -8.15 2.78
C LYS A 484 -11.31 -7.21 3.99
N THR A 485 -12.00 -7.56 5.08
CA THR A 485 -12.00 -6.75 6.30
C THR A 485 -10.59 -6.64 6.88
N LEU A 486 -9.90 -7.77 7.02
CA LEU A 486 -8.58 -7.77 7.62
C LEU A 486 -7.55 -7.07 6.74
N SER A 487 -7.59 -7.29 5.43
CA SER A 487 -6.63 -6.64 4.53
C SER A 487 -6.89 -5.14 4.40
N SER A 488 -8.13 -4.69 4.56
CA SER A 488 -8.44 -3.26 4.55
C SER A 488 -7.78 -2.52 5.72
N CYS A 489 -7.40 -3.23 6.78
CA CYS A 489 -6.67 -2.66 7.91
C CYS A 489 -5.27 -2.17 7.55
N LEU A 490 -4.76 -2.52 6.37
CA LEU A 490 -3.48 -2.00 5.88
C LEU A 490 -3.61 -0.63 5.24
N CYS A 491 -4.81 -0.25 4.82
CA CYS A 491 -5.06 0.95 4.03
C CYS A 491 -5.30 2.17 4.90
N GLY A 492 -4.63 3.27 4.58
CA GLY A 492 -4.80 4.56 5.28
C GLY A 492 -5.86 5.44 4.65
N ALA A 493 -7.04 4.90 4.40
CA ALA A 493 -8.17 5.63 3.84
C ALA A 493 -9.42 5.35 4.66
N THR A 494 -10.35 6.28 4.63
CA THR A 494 -11.65 6.10 5.31
C THR A 494 -12.40 4.94 4.68
N LYS A 495 -12.90 4.04 5.52
CA LYS A 495 -13.78 2.95 5.11
C LYS A 495 -15.22 3.40 5.39
N GLY A 496 -16.06 3.33 4.42
CA GLY A 496 -17.45 3.80 4.52
C GLY A 496 -18.36 2.89 5.32
N CYS A 497 -17.81 1.84 5.93
CA CYS A 497 -18.59 0.91 6.75
C CYS A 497 -17.72 0.33 7.85
N LEU A 498 -18.36 -0.36 8.80
CA LEU A 498 -17.67 -1.09 9.84
C LEU A 498 -18.14 -2.56 9.85
N THR A 499 -17.36 -3.42 10.49
CA THR A 499 -17.59 -4.87 10.43
C THR A 499 -17.81 -5.43 11.84
N PHE A 500 -18.86 -6.21 11.99
CA PHE A 500 -19.10 -7.01 13.19
C PHE A 500 -18.47 -8.40 13.01
N PHE A 501 -17.61 -8.78 13.94
CA PHE A 501 -17.13 -10.15 14.07
C PHE A 501 -18.05 -10.82 15.08
N PHE A 502 -18.91 -11.70 14.56
CA PHE A 502 -19.96 -12.30 15.36
C PHE A 502 -19.78 -13.81 15.51
N GLY A 503 -19.91 -14.27 16.71
CA GLY A 503 -19.86 -15.70 17.01
C GLY A 503 -19.79 -15.97 18.51
N GLU A 504 -20.10 -17.18 18.87
CA GLU A 504 -20.01 -17.62 20.27
C GLU A 504 -18.57 -17.52 20.80
N THR A 505 -18.41 -17.75 22.08
CA THR A 505 -17.11 -17.77 22.73
C THR A 505 -16.21 -18.87 22.13
N ALA A 506 -14.91 -18.61 22.09
CA ALA A 506 -13.89 -19.56 21.59
C ALA A 506 -14.08 -19.96 20.12
N THR A 507 -14.38 -18.97 19.28
CA THR A 507 -14.55 -19.20 17.85
C THR A 507 -13.47 -18.54 16.99
N GLY A 508 -12.42 -18.03 17.61
CA GLY A 508 -11.28 -17.46 16.87
C GLY A 508 -11.32 -15.95 16.67
N LYS A 509 -12.32 -15.25 17.22
CA LYS A 509 -12.39 -13.78 17.12
C LYS A 509 -11.19 -13.10 17.78
N SER A 510 -10.89 -13.51 19.03
CA SER A 510 -9.76 -12.94 19.77
C SER A 510 -8.42 -13.33 19.17
N THR A 511 -8.32 -14.54 18.61
CA THR A 511 -7.11 -14.99 17.91
C THR A 511 -6.85 -14.10 16.70
N THR A 512 -7.90 -13.83 15.91
CA THR A 512 -7.81 -12.93 14.74
C THR A 512 -7.36 -11.53 15.19
N LYS A 513 -7.93 -11.02 16.27
CA LYS A 513 -7.57 -9.70 16.81
C LYS A 513 -6.07 -9.66 17.16
N ARG A 514 -5.58 -10.67 17.88
CA ARG A 514 -4.17 -10.72 18.29
C ARG A 514 -3.23 -10.85 17.10
N LEU A 515 -3.59 -11.64 16.10
CA LEU A 515 -2.81 -11.76 14.86
C LEU A 515 -2.73 -10.40 14.15
N LEU A 516 -3.85 -9.71 14.04
CA LEU A 516 -3.89 -8.40 13.39
C LEU A 516 -3.05 -7.37 14.15
N LYS A 517 -3.19 -7.34 15.47
CA LYS A 517 -2.41 -6.45 16.33
C LYS A 517 -0.91 -6.70 16.15
N SER A 518 -0.49 -7.96 16.09
CA SER A 518 0.90 -8.33 15.86
C SER A 518 1.38 -7.82 14.50
N ALA A 519 0.56 -7.93 13.46
CA ALA A 519 0.94 -7.60 12.09
C ALA A 519 1.08 -6.09 11.85
N ILE A 520 0.24 -5.27 12.46
CA ILE A 520 0.25 -3.82 12.20
C ILE A 520 0.68 -2.97 13.42
N GLY A 521 0.90 -3.59 14.55
CA GLY A 521 1.51 -2.93 15.71
C GLY A 521 0.75 -1.70 16.21
N ASP A 522 1.44 -0.57 16.28
CA ASP A 522 0.89 0.68 16.82
C ASP A 522 -0.22 1.30 15.95
N LEU A 523 -0.45 0.79 14.75
CA LEU A 523 -1.56 1.23 13.90
C LEU A 523 -2.87 0.57 14.30
N PHE A 524 -2.83 -0.32 15.26
CA PHE A 524 -3.97 -1.01 15.86
C PHE A 524 -4.28 -0.39 17.22
N VAL A 525 -5.57 -0.19 17.52
CA VAL A 525 -6.00 0.27 18.85
C VAL A 525 -7.27 -0.46 19.26
N GLU A 526 -7.39 -0.74 20.55
CA GLU A 526 -8.62 -1.25 21.14
C GLU A 526 -9.40 -0.09 21.75
N THR A 527 -10.70 -0.16 21.69
CA THR A 527 -11.59 0.86 22.24
C THR A 527 -12.75 0.21 22.99
N GLY A 528 -13.42 1.01 23.82
CA GLY A 528 -14.58 0.56 24.55
C GLY A 528 -15.86 0.73 23.78
N GLN A 529 -16.91 0.06 24.26
CA GLN A 529 -18.23 0.07 23.64
C GLN A 529 -18.91 1.45 23.65
N THR A 530 -18.43 2.37 24.47
CA THR A 530 -19.03 3.71 24.59
C THR A 530 -18.98 4.49 23.28
N ILE A 531 -18.03 4.20 22.40
CA ILE A 531 -18.01 4.84 21.07
C ILE A 531 -19.25 4.48 20.24
N LEU A 532 -19.93 3.39 20.58
CA LEU A 532 -21.12 2.91 19.88
C LEU A 532 -22.42 3.36 20.59
N THR A 533 -22.38 3.47 21.92
CA THR A 533 -23.59 3.61 22.73
C THR A 533 -23.82 5.00 23.33
N ASP A 534 -22.74 5.79 23.49
CA ASP A 534 -22.83 7.11 24.14
C ASP A 534 -22.80 8.23 23.09
N VAL A 535 -23.30 9.41 23.47
CA VAL A 535 -23.23 10.58 22.60
C VAL A 535 -21.78 11.04 22.49
N LEU A 536 -21.24 11.06 21.28
CA LEU A 536 -19.81 11.29 21.05
C LEU A 536 -19.36 12.73 21.29
N ASP A 537 -20.24 13.69 21.15
CA ASP A 537 -19.92 15.12 21.16
C ASP A 537 -19.92 15.75 22.55
N LYS A 538 -20.14 14.98 23.60
CA LYS A 538 -20.21 15.50 24.96
C LYS A 538 -18.86 15.44 25.69
N GLY A 539 -18.09 16.52 25.57
CA GLY A 539 -16.83 16.65 26.31
C GLY A 539 -15.66 15.87 25.73
N PRO A 540 -14.58 15.74 26.47
CA PRO A 540 -13.41 14.97 26.03
C PRO A 540 -13.76 13.52 25.78
N ASN A 541 -13.22 12.97 24.69
CA ASN A 541 -13.42 11.56 24.34
C ASN A 541 -12.08 10.95 23.93
N PRO A 542 -11.32 10.42 24.88
CA PRO A 542 -10.02 9.86 24.56
C PRO A 542 -10.07 8.64 23.63
N PHE A 543 -11.17 7.88 23.65
CA PHE A 543 -11.30 6.74 22.72
C PHE A 543 -11.32 7.22 21.27
N ILE A 544 -12.09 8.29 20.99
CA ILE A 544 -12.15 8.87 19.64
C ILE A 544 -10.80 9.51 19.27
N ALA A 545 -10.18 10.23 20.22
CA ALA A 545 -8.89 10.87 19.99
C ALA A 545 -7.80 9.84 19.63
N ASN A 546 -7.84 8.68 20.29
CA ASN A 546 -6.87 7.60 20.04
C ASN A 546 -7.06 6.92 18.68
N MET A 547 -8.19 7.17 18.03
CA MET A 547 -8.43 6.60 16.69
C MET A 547 -7.71 7.37 15.57
N HIS A 548 -7.20 8.57 15.88
CA HIS A 548 -6.55 9.42 14.87
C HIS A 548 -5.44 8.66 14.11
N LEU A 549 -5.57 8.53 12.81
CA LEU A 549 -4.61 7.89 11.90
C LEU A 549 -4.36 6.40 12.17
N LYS A 550 -5.13 5.77 13.05
CA LYS A 550 -5.05 4.31 13.23
C LYS A 550 -5.63 3.63 12.00
N ARG A 551 -5.13 2.44 11.69
CA ARG A 551 -5.58 1.65 10.55
C ARG A 551 -6.55 0.54 10.94
N SER A 552 -6.56 0.16 12.21
CA SER A 552 -7.57 -0.74 12.75
C SER A 552 -7.98 -0.29 14.16
N VAL A 553 -9.28 -0.27 14.38
CA VAL A 553 -9.89 0.00 15.68
C VAL A 553 -10.75 -1.22 16.03
N PHE A 554 -10.46 -1.85 17.14
CA PHE A 554 -11.18 -3.03 17.59
C PHE A 554 -11.99 -2.69 18.82
N CYS A 555 -13.30 -2.85 18.73
CA CYS A 555 -14.22 -2.63 19.84
C CYS A 555 -14.70 -3.99 20.34
N SER A 556 -14.40 -4.30 21.60
CA SER A 556 -14.75 -5.59 22.20
C SER A 556 -15.78 -5.43 23.31
N GLU A 557 -16.32 -6.57 23.68
CA GLU A 557 -17.19 -6.69 24.87
C GLU A 557 -18.49 -5.92 24.76
N LEU A 558 -19.19 -6.06 23.64
CA LEU A 558 -20.55 -5.56 23.57
C LEU A 558 -21.41 -6.29 24.61
N PRO A 559 -22.31 -5.57 25.28
CA PRO A 559 -23.16 -6.20 26.26
C PRO A 559 -24.20 -7.11 25.62
N ASP A 560 -24.74 -8.01 26.39
CA ASP A 560 -25.94 -8.72 26.00
C ASP A 560 -27.11 -7.72 26.03
N PHE A 561 -27.54 -7.29 24.86
CA PHE A 561 -28.61 -6.30 24.73
C PHE A 561 -29.99 -6.81 25.19
N ALA A 562 -30.09 -8.11 25.43
CA ALA A 562 -31.30 -8.69 26.04
C ALA A 562 -31.38 -8.40 27.54
N CYS A 563 -30.25 -8.04 28.17
CA CYS A 563 -30.24 -7.68 29.59
C CYS A 563 -30.87 -6.31 29.80
N SER A 564 -31.64 -6.18 30.90
CA SER A 564 -32.26 -4.93 31.29
C SER A 564 -31.21 -3.85 31.55
N GLY A 565 -31.43 -2.67 31.02
CA GLY A 565 -30.55 -1.53 31.23
C GLY A 565 -29.39 -1.42 30.23
N SER A 566 -29.24 -2.36 29.31
CA SER A 566 -28.22 -2.27 28.28
C SER A 566 -28.53 -1.14 27.30
N LYS A 567 -27.53 -0.31 27.02
CA LYS A 567 -27.68 0.77 26.04
C LYS A 567 -27.60 0.19 24.63
N LYS A 568 -28.51 0.63 23.77
CA LYS A 568 -28.49 0.23 22.36
C LYS A 568 -27.37 0.95 21.61
N ILE A 569 -26.95 0.37 20.51
CA ILE A 569 -25.99 1.01 19.59
C ILE A 569 -26.73 2.18 18.92
N ARG A 570 -26.11 3.34 18.96
CA ARG A 570 -26.67 4.55 18.33
C ARG A 570 -26.34 4.53 16.84
N SER A 571 -27.35 4.57 16.00
CA SER A 571 -27.17 4.61 14.54
C SER A 571 -26.37 5.85 14.11
N ASP A 572 -26.56 6.97 14.81
CA ASP A 572 -25.82 8.19 14.52
C ASP A 572 -24.32 8.01 14.76
N ASN A 573 -23.94 7.23 15.78
CA ASN A 573 -22.53 6.94 16.04
C ASN A 573 -21.90 6.13 14.89
N ILE A 574 -22.63 5.14 14.38
CA ILE A 574 -22.15 4.36 13.23
C ILE A 574 -21.89 5.28 12.02
N LYS A 575 -22.82 6.21 11.78
CA LYS A 575 -22.67 7.17 10.67
C LYS A 575 -21.44 8.05 10.89
N LYS A 576 -21.25 8.59 12.10
CA LYS A 576 -20.09 9.44 12.44
C LYS A 576 -18.77 8.66 12.34
N LEU A 577 -18.73 7.42 12.81
CA LEU A 577 -17.53 6.60 12.82
C LEU A 577 -17.10 6.13 11.42
N THR A 578 -17.97 6.27 10.44
CA THR A 578 -17.66 5.91 9.04
C THR A 578 -17.37 7.12 8.17
N GLU A 579 -17.29 8.33 8.76
CA GLU A 579 -16.94 9.56 8.06
C GLU A 579 -15.42 9.78 8.07
N PRO A 580 -14.89 10.58 7.14
CA PRO A 580 -13.43 10.82 7.07
C PRO A 580 -12.85 11.53 8.29
N CYS A 581 -13.64 12.30 8.99
CA CYS A 581 -13.19 13.03 10.19
C CYS A 581 -14.18 12.79 11.32
N VAL A 582 -13.65 12.39 12.48
CA VAL A 582 -14.47 12.15 13.67
C VAL A 582 -14.09 13.15 14.74
N ILE A 583 -15.08 13.85 15.26
CA ILE A 583 -14.87 14.89 16.29
C ILE A 583 -14.73 14.23 17.67
N GLY A 584 -13.67 14.57 18.37
CA GLY A 584 -13.40 14.10 19.71
C GLY A 584 -12.02 14.57 20.15
N ARG A 585 -11.88 15.06 21.36
CA ARG A 585 -10.60 15.57 21.83
C ARG A 585 -10.10 14.79 23.04
N PRO A 586 -8.77 14.69 23.18
CA PRO A 586 -8.22 14.16 24.43
C PRO A 586 -8.42 15.16 25.57
N CYS A 587 -8.23 14.71 26.77
CA CYS A 587 -8.24 15.60 27.93
C CYS A 587 -7.13 16.64 27.78
N PHE A 588 -7.44 17.87 28.10
CA PHE A 588 -6.47 18.98 28.09
C PHE A 588 -5.86 19.29 26.72
N SER A 589 -6.59 19.03 25.66
CA SER A 589 -6.14 19.31 24.29
C SER A 589 -7.27 19.93 23.47
N ASN A 590 -6.88 20.78 22.51
CA ASN A 590 -7.82 21.40 21.58
C ASN A 590 -7.83 20.72 20.21
N LYS A 591 -7.11 19.61 20.05
CA LYS A 591 -7.07 18.85 18.78
C LYS A 591 -8.32 17.98 18.67
N ILE A 592 -9.36 18.51 18.05
CA ILE A 592 -10.68 17.88 18.02
C ILE A 592 -10.97 17.06 16.77
N ASN A 593 -10.29 17.35 15.68
CA ASN A 593 -10.54 16.68 14.40
C ASN A 593 -9.60 15.48 14.25
N ASN A 594 -10.18 14.30 14.18
CA ASN A 594 -9.42 13.05 14.10
C ASN A 594 -9.67 12.43 12.72
N ARG A 595 -8.62 12.31 11.93
CA ARG A 595 -8.70 11.68 10.61
C ARG A 595 -8.94 10.19 10.78
N ASN A 596 -9.98 9.69 10.13
CA ASN A 596 -10.44 8.32 10.29
C ASN A 596 -9.94 7.46 9.14
N HIS A 597 -8.84 6.77 9.38
CA HIS A 597 -8.28 5.80 8.43
C HIS A 597 -8.57 4.36 8.84
N ALA A 598 -9.34 4.17 9.90
CA ALA A 598 -9.47 2.87 10.53
C ALA A 598 -10.52 1.99 9.86
N THR A 599 -10.20 0.71 9.79
CA THR A 599 -11.20 -0.35 9.67
C THR A 599 -11.66 -0.61 11.10
N ILE A 600 -12.94 -0.34 11.36
CA ILE A 600 -13.52 -0.55 12.68
C ILE A 600 -14.15 -1.93 12.72
N ILE A 601 -13.69 -2.76 13.65
CA ILE A 601 -14.17 -4.12 13.82
C ILE A 601 -14.76 -4.24 15.22
N ILE A 602 -15.98 -4.73 15.32
CA ILE A 602 -16.70 -4.89 16.57
C ILE A 602 -16.82 -6.39 16.85
N ASP A 603 -16.16 -6.83 17.91
CA ASP A 603 -16.14 -8.23 18.34
C ASP A 603 -17.30 -8.45 19.32
N THR A 604 -18.19 -9.35 18.99
CA THR A 604 -19.37 -9.61 19.83
C THR A 604 -19.79 -11.07 19.82
N ASN A 605 -20.22 -11.53 20.98
CA ASN A 605 -20.93 -12.79 21.15
C ASN A 605 -22.44 -12.62 20.99
N TYR A 606 -22.88 -11.38 20.97
CA TYR A 606 -24.32 -11.04 21.01
C TYR A 606 -24.72 -10.26 19.79
N LYS A 607 -25.93 -10.50 19.34
CA LYS A 607 -26.51 -9.78 18.22
C LYS A 607 -26.61 -8.29 18.55
N PRO A 608 -26.10 -7.40 17.68
CA PRO A 608 -26.22 -5.97 17.92
C PRO A 608 -27.66 -5.50 17.88
N VAL A 609 -28.00 -4.58 18.77
CA VAL A 609 -29.33 -3.93 18.81
C VAL A 609 -29.12 -2.44 18.63
N PHE A 610 -29.80 -1.89 17.64
CA PHE A 610 -29.67 -0.48 17.27
C PHE A 610 -30.89 0.32 17.77
N ASP A 611 -30.66 1.58 18.09
CA ASP A 611 -31.74 2.48 18.47
C ASP A 611 -32.69 2.76 17.29
N ARG A 612 -32.15 2.75 16.06
CA ARG A 612 -32.88 3.02 14.84
C ARG A 612 -32.20 2.31 13.68
N ILE A 613 -32.98 1.76 12.78
CA ILE A 613 -32.47 1.06 11.59
C ILE A 613 -33.04 1.74 10.35
N ASP A 614 -32.15 2.18 9.47
CA ASP A 614 -32.53 2.79 8.20
C ASP A 614 -31.54 2.35 7.11
N ASN A 615 -31.81 2.74 5.87
CA ASN A 615 -30.95 2.38 4.74
C ASN A 615 -29.55 2.95 4.86
N ALA A 616 -29.41 4.12 5.50
CA ALA A 616 -28.10 4.73 5.72
C ALA A 616 -27.24 3.90 6.68
N LEU A 617 -27.86 3.35 7.71
CA LEU A 617 -27.18 2.42 8.63
C LEU A 617 -26.83 1.12 7.92
N MET A 618 -27.77 0.56 7.17
CA MET A 618 -27.59 -0.73 6.50
C MET A 618 -26.39 -0.74 5.56
N ARG A 619 -26.18 0.36 4.87
CA ARG A 619 -25.04 0.47 3.94
C ARG A 619 -23.68 0.55 4.62
N ARG A 620 -23.68 0.76 5.93
CA ARG A 620 -22.44 1.01 6.70
C ARG A 620 -22.01 -0.17 7.56
N ILE A 621 -22.68 -1.31 7.43
CA ILE A 621 -22.44 -2.46 8.32
C ILE A 621 -22.18 -3.71 7.50
N ALA A 622 -21.18 -4.46 7.92
CA ALA A 622 -20.86 -5.78 7.41
C ALA A 622 -20.73 -6.74 8.59
N VAL A 623 -20.96 -8.03 8.37
CA VAL A 623 -20.88 -9.05 9.41
C VAL A 623 -20.05 -10.22 8.93
N VAL A 624 -19.05 -10.59 9.70
CA VAL A 624 -18.28 -11.82 9.50
C VAL A 624 -18.68 -12.79 10.61
N ARG A 625 -19.09 -13.97 10.22
CA ARG A 625 -19.53 -15.03 11.16
C ARG A 625 -18.35 -15.93 11.54
N PHE A 626 -18.32 -16.32 12.81
CA PHE A 626 -17.31 -17.22 13.34
C PHE A 626 -18.02 -18.47 13.89
N ARG A 627 -17.93 -19.58 13.19
CA ARG A 627 -18.69 -20.78 13.48
C ARG A 627 -17.83 -22.03 13.72
N THR A 628 -16.52 -21.89 13.81
CA THR A 628 -15.66 -22.98 14.25
C THR A 628 -15.41 -22.79 15.75
N HIS A 629 -15.73 -23.80 16.54
CA HIS A 629 -15.50 -23.74 17.98
C HIS A 629 -14.21 -24.49 18.35
N PHE A 630 -13.41 -23.87 19.20
CA PHE A 630 -12.17 -24.45 19.71
C PHE A 630 -12.39 -24.86 21.15
N SER A 631 -12.49 -26.16 21.39
CA SER A 631 -12.89 -26.68 22.69
C SER A 631 -11.79 -27.44 23.40
N GLN A 632 -11.87 -27.43 24.71
CA GLN A 632 -11.15 -28.42 25.55
C GLN A 632 -11.66 -29.82 25.21
N PRO A 633 -10.85 -30.85 25.36
CA PRO A 633 -11.29 -32.25 25.11
C PRO A 633 -12.57 -32.62 25.88
N SER A 634 -12.71 -32.14 27.11
CA SER A 634 -13.88 -32.44 27.97
C SER A 634 -15.19 -31.81 27.42
N GLY A 635 -15.11 -30.72 26.66
CA GLY A 635 -16.29 -30.04 26.12
C GLY A 635 -16.59 -30.41 24.68
N ARG A 636 -15.81 -31.25 24.04
CA ARG A 636 -15.91 -31.53 22.60
C ARG A 636 -17.27 -32.10 22.19
N GLU A 637 -17.74 -33.11 22.93
CA GLU A 637 -19.01 -33.75 22.60
C GLU A 637 -20.19 -32.79 22.68
N ALA A 638 -20.25 -31.98 23.72
CA ALA A 638 -21.31 -30.99 23.87
C ALA A 638 -21.22 -29.93 22.75
N ALA A 639 -20.02 -29.52 22.37
CA ALA A 639 -19.82 -28.54 21.28
C ALA A 639 -20.25 -29.12 19.93
N GLU A 640 -19.94 -30.38 19.67
CA GLU A 640 -20.33 -31.08 18.43
C GLU A 640 -21.83 -31.20 18.26
N ASN A 641 -22.57 -31.21 19.36
CA ASN A 641 -24.03 -31.26 19.37
C ASN A 641 -24.70 -29.87 19.39
N ASN A 642 -23.90 -28.79 19.35
CA ASN A 642 -24.41 -27.44 19.40
C ASN A 642 -24.59 -26.89 17.99
N ASP A 643 -25.79 -26.45 17.66
CA ASP A 643 -26.14 -25.91 16.35
C ASP A 643 -25.45 -24.57 16.03
N ALA A 644 -24.87 -23.90 17.03
CA ALA A 644 -24.15 -22.65 16.82
C ALA A 644 -22.83 -22.85 16.09
N TYR A 645 -22.34 -24.06 16.00
CA TYR A 645 -21.03 -24.38 15.40
C TYR A 645 -21.19 -25.29 14.18
N ASP A 646 -20.50 -24.93 13.10
CA ASP A 646 -20.40 -25.78 11.91
C ASP A 646 -19.27 -26.80 12.06
N LYS A 647 -18.26 -26.47 12.87
CA LYS A 647 -17.08 -27.30 13.03
C LYS A 647 -16.54 -27.14 14.45
N VAL A 648 -16.00 -28.21 15.00
CA VAL A 648 -15.38 -28.20 16.33
C VAL A 648 -13.94 -28.70 16.20
N LYS A 649 -13.00 -27.94 16.73
CA LYS A 649 -11.58 -28.25 16.76
C LYS A 649 -11.09 -28.27 18.21
N LEU A 650 -10.00 -29.00 18.48
CA LEU A 650 -9.38 -28.95 19.79
C LEU A 650 -8.60 -27.66 19.96
N LEU A 651 -8.70 -27.09 21.15
CA LEU A 651 -7.98 -25.87 21.51
C LEU A 651 -6.48 -26.12 21.56
N ASP A 652 -5.69 -25.28 20.89
CA ASP A 652 -4.24 -25.27 20.99
C ASP A 652 -3.83 -24.28 22.09
N GLU A 653 -3.46 -24.80 23.26
CA GLU A 653 -3.11 -24.00 24.42
C GLU A 653 -1.83 -23.19 24.24
N GLY A 654 -0.94 -23.59 23.31
CA GLY A 654 0.30 -22.88 23.03
C GLY A 654 0.20 -21.75 22.04
N LEU A 655 -0.93 -21.63 21.35
CA LEU A 655 -1.09 -20.69 20.25
C LEU A 655 -0.98 -19.23 20.70
N ASP A 656 -1.60 -18.87 21.82
CA ASP A 656 -1.57 -17.49 22.32
C ASP A 656 -0.14 -17.03 22.61
N GLY A 657 0.69 -17.89 23.16
CA GLY A 657 2.10 -17.58 23.43
C GLY A 657 2.88 -17.32 22.13
N LYS A 658 2.63 -18.13 21.12
CA LYS A 658 3.28 -17.96 19.81
C LYS A 658 2.89 -16.61 19.19
N ILE A 659 1.61 -16.24 19.26
CA ILE A 659 1.13 -14.97 18.72
C ILE A 659 1.72 -13.79 19.50
N GLN A 660 1.77 -13.87 20.82
CA GLN A 660 2.35 -12.83 21.68
C GLN A 660 3.84 -12.62 21.39
N ASN A 661 4.55 -13.66 21.01
CA ASN A 661 5.96 -13.59 20.66
C ASN A 661 6.18 -13.19 19.19
N ASN A 662 5.12 -12.78 18.51
CA ASN A 662 5.14 -12.25 17.14
C ASN A 662 5.66 -13.28 16.12
N ARG A 663 5.43 -14.56 16.38
CA ARG A 663 5.87 -15.62 15.46
C ARG A 663 5.26 -15.45 14.08
N TYR A 664 3.99 -15.05 14.01
CA TYR A 664 3.26 -14.95 12.75
C TYR A 664 3.20 -13.52 12.18
N ARG A 665 3.94 -12.57 12.76
CA ARG A 665 3.88 -11.14 12.38
C ARG A 665 4.06 -10.93 10.88
N PHE A 666 5.17 -11.38 10.34
CA PHE A 666 5.51 -11.13 8.93
C PHE A 666 4.79 -12.08 7.98
N ALA A 667 4.49 -13.30 8.42
CA ALA A 667 3.66 -14.21 7.63
C ALA A 667 2.26 -13.63 7.46
N PHE A 668 1.66 -13.12 8.55
CA PHE A 668 0.32 -12.54 8.46
C PHE A 668 0.35 -11.23 7.68
N LEU A 669 1.36 -10.42 7.87
CA LEU A 669 1.53 -9.20 7.09
C LEU A 669 1.61 -9.51 5.59
N TYR A 670 2.39 -10.53 5.22
CA TYR A 670 2.50 -10.96 3.82
C TYR A 670 1.13 -11.40 3.27
N LEU A 671 0.41 -12.18 4.04
CA LEU A 671 -0.91 -12.67 3.66
C LEU A 671 -1.90 -11.51 3.52
N LEU A 672 -1.87 -10.55 4.44
CA LEU A 672 -2.73 -9.36 4.37
C LEU A 672 -2.43 -8.54 3.12
N VAL A 673 -1.16 -8.37 2.76
CA VAL A 673 -0.78 -7.65 1.53
C VAL A 673 -1.28 -8.41 0.30
N LYS A 674 -1.17 -9.72 0.30
CA LYS A 674 -1.67 -10.58 -0.79
C LYS A 674 -3.19 -10.40 -0.94
N TRP A 675 -3.92 -10.43 0.16
CA TRP A 675 -5.38 -10.20 0.17
C TRP A 675 -5.70 -8.76 -0.26
N TYR A 676 -4.92 -7.79 0.19
CA TYR A 676 -5.11 -6.39 -0.20
C TYR A 676 -5.03 -6.24 -1.71
N LYS A 677 -4.01 -6.80 -2.33
CA LYS A 677 -3.84 -6.77 -3.79
C LYS A 677 -5.03 -7.42 -4.49
N LYS A 678 -5.54 -8.50 -3.92
CA LYS A 678 -6.66 -9.25 -4.50
C LYS A 678 -7.97 -8.47 -4.47
N TYR A 679 -8.27 -7.80 -3.35
CA TYR A 679 -9.60 -7.22 -3.10
C TYR A 679 -9.73 -5.72 -3.24
N HIS A 680 -8.68 -4.97 -2.96
CA HIS A 680 -8.80 -3.54 -2.76
C HIS A 680 -8.19 -2.69 -3.87
N ILE A 681 -7.75 -3.29 -4.93
CA ILE A 681 -7.07 -2.55 -5.99
C ILE A 681 -7.76 -2.80 -7.32
N PRO A 682 -8.13 -1.75 -8.05
CA PRO A 682 -8.11 -0.34 -7.65
C PRO A 682 -9.09 -0.07 -6.52
N ILE A 683 -8.78 0.87 -5.67
CA ILE A 683 -9.60 1.16 -4.48
C ILE A 683 -10.93 1.75 -4.93
N MET A 684 -11.96 0.99 -4.83
CA MET A 684 -13.29 1.46 -5.19
C MET A 684 -14.26 1.33 -4.03
N LYS A 685 -14.49 0.13 -3.58
CA LYS A 685 -15.45 -0.16 -2.54
C LYS A 685 -14.84 -1.25 -1.66
N LEU A 686 -14.50 -0.88 -0.44
CA LEU A 686 -13.75 -1.80 0.43
C LEU A 686 -14.61 -2.92 1.00
N TYR A 687 -15.91 -2.66 1.20
CA TYR A 687 -16.79 -3.63 1.82
C TYR A 687 -18.03 -3.89 1.02
N PRO A 688 -18.54 -5.12 1.06
CA PRO A 688 -19.90 -5.36 0.56
C PRO A 688 -20.91 -4.66 1.47
N THR A 689 -22.05 -4.38 0.95
CA THR A 689 -23.17 -3.83 1.74
C THR A 689 -23.76 -4.95 2.60
N PRO A 690 -24.44 -4.60 3.69
CA PRO A 690 -25.08 -5.62 4.53
C PRO A 690 -26.10 -6.50 3.78
N GLU A 691 -26.68 -6.01 2.70
CA GLU A 691 -27.61 -6.80 1.89
C GLU A 691 -26.95 -8.03 1.27
N GLU A 692 -25.63 -8.05 1.18
CA GLU A 692 -24.88 -9.20 0.68
C GLU A 692 -24.71 -10.27 1.74
N ILE A 693 -25.17 -10.02 2.97
CA ILE A 693 -25.06 -10.94 4.10
C ILE A 693 -26.50 -11.26 4.55
N PRO A 694 -27.07 -12.35 4.05
CA PRO A 694 -28.51 -12.62 4.23
C PRO A 694 -28.99 -12.58 5.67
N ASP A 695 -28.26 -13.19 6.59
CA ASP A 695 -28.68 -13.25 8.00
C ASP A 695 -28.82 -11.88 8.61
N PHE A 696 -27.87 -10.99 8.33
CA PHE A 696 -27.87 -9.66 8.92
C PHE A 696 -28.83 -8.72 8.21
N ALA A 697 -28.96 -8.87 6.90
CA ALA A 697 -29.95 -8.13 6.12
C ALA A 697 -31.35 -8.46 6.62
N PHE A 698 -31.59 -9.72 6.90
CA PHE A 698 -32.87 -10.17 7.46
C PHE A 698 -33.15 -9.50 8.82
N TYR A 699 -32.16 -9.49 9.70
CA TYR A 699 -32.30 -8.84 11.00
C TYR A 699 -32.62 -7.35 10.86
N LEU A 700 -31.94 -6.68 9.94
CA LEU A 700 -32.15 -5.26 9.72
C LEU A 700 -33.57 -4.98 9.18
N LYS A 701 -34.09 -5.84 8.32
CA LYS A 701 -35.46 -5.74 7.85
C LYS A 701 -36.45 -5.86 9.01
N ILE A 702 -36.26 -6.85 9.86
CA ILE A 702 -37.09 -7.04 11.06
C ILE A 702 -37.01 -5.81 11.97
N GLY A 703 -35.82 -5.30 12.19
CA GLY A 703 -35.63 -4.10 13.01
C GLY A 703 -36.35 -2.89 12.44
N THR A 704 -36.30 -2.73 11.10
CA THR A 704 -36.98 -1.64 10.44
C THR A 704 -38.51 -1.75 10.62
N LEU A 705 -39.02 -2.95 10.46
CA LEU A 705 -40.47 -3.18 10.68
C LEU A 705 -40.87 -2.84 12.10
N LEU A 706 -40.07 -3.26 13.08
CA LEU A 706 -40.36 -2.99 14.47
C LEU A 706 -40.30 -1.50 14.81
N VAL A 707 -39.33 -0.79 14.26
CA VAL A 707 -39.16 0.64 14.50
C VAL A 707 -40.26 1.46 13.82
N SER A 708 -40.71 1.04 12.62
CA SER A 708 -41.70 1.78 11.89
C SER A 708 -43.14 1.60 12.48
N SER A 709 -43.31 0.63 13.35
CA SER A 709 -44.61 0.40 13.99
C SER A 709 -44.89 1.51 15.01
N SER A 710 -45.96 2.21 14.80
CA SER A 710 -46.41 3.25 15.73
C SER A 710 -47.32 2.72 16.85
N VAL A 711 -47.65 1.46 16.85
CA VAL A 711 -48.54 0.83 17.81
C VAL A 711 -47.78 0.00 18.84
N LYS A 712 -48.38 -0.15 20.00
CA LYS A 712 -47.74 -0.85 21.11
C LYS A 712 -47.81 -2.37 21.00
N HIS A 713 -48.59 -2.88 20.08
CA HIS A 713 -48.67 -4.33 19.79
C HIS A 713 -48.40 -4.55 18.32
N ILE A 714 -48.19 -5.77 17.97
CA ILE A 714 -47.56 -6.11 16.70
C ILE A 714 -48.57 -6.21 15.58
N PRO A 715 -48.72 -5.18 14.71
CA PRO A 715 -49.63 -5.27 13.58
C PRO A 715 -49.27 -6.37 12.59
N LEU A 716 -47.98 -6.72 12.60
CA LEU A 716 -47.42 -7.79 11.79
C LEU A 716 -48.16 -9.12 11.96
N MET A 717 -48.50 -9.47 13.20
CA MET A 717 -49.17 -10.75 13.47
C MET A 717 -50.55 -10.81 12.83
N THR A 718 -51.28 -9.69 12.91
CA THR A 718 -52.64 -9.59 12.30
C THR A 718 -52.55 -9.69 10.80
N ASP A 719 -51.56 -9.02 10.19
CA ASP A 719 -51.37 -9.02 8.75
C ASP A 719 -51.00 -10.40 8.23
N LEU A 720 -50.11 -11.08 8.93
CA LEU A 720 -49.70 -12.44 8.55
C LEU A 720 -50.87 -13.44 8.67
N SER A 721 -51.70 -13.26 9.68
CA SER A 721 -52.87 -14.09 9.85
C SER A 721 -53.86 -13.86 8.71
N LYS A 722 -54.07 -12.63 8.31
CA LYS A 722 -54.96 -12.26 7.18
C LYS A 722 -54.47 -12.82 5.85
N LYS A 723 -53.17 -12.92 5.69
CA LYS A 723 -52.57 -13.47 4.46
C LYS A 723 -52.56 -15.01 4.45
N GLY A 724 -52.99 -15.64 5.54
CA GLY A 724 -53.01 -17.08 5.63
C GLY A 724 -51.67 -17.75 5.84
N TYR A 725 -50.66 -16.97 6.19
CA TYR A 725 -49.32 -17.51 6.43
C TYR A 725 -49.23 -18.22 7.77
N ILE A 726 -50.08 -17.82 8.72
CA ILE A 726 -50.14 -18.46 10.02
C ILE A 726 -51.59 -18.91 10.26
N LEU A 727 -51.69 -20.11 10.78
CA LEU A 727 -53.00 -20.68 11.09
C LEU A 727 -53.27 -20.48 12.58
N TYR A 728 -53.66 -19.27 12.92
CA TYR A 728 -54.02 -18.98 14.28
C TYR A 728 -55.47 -18.61 14.45
N ASP A 729 -56.12 -19.36 15.24
CA ASP A 729 -57.38 -18.95 15.77
C ASP A 729 -57.18 -17.84 16.80
N ASN A 730 -55.99 -17.79 17.35
CA ASN A 730 -55.64 -16.81 18.39
C ASN A 730 -54.39 -16.01 18.01
N VAL A 731 -54.63 -14.80 17.58
CA VAL A 731 -53.50 -13.88 17.35
C VAL A 731 -53.10 -13.24 18.70
N VAL A 732 -51.90 -13.51 19.12
CA VAL A 732 -51.39 -12.96 20.38
C VAL A 732 -50.91 -11.54 20.14
N THR A 733 -51.43 -10.60 20.86
CA THR A 733 -51.00 -9.21 20.84
C THR A 733 -49.94 -9.00 21.91
N LEU A 734 -48.74 -8.59 21.49
CA LEU A 734 -47.66 -8.34 22.39
C LEU A 734 -47.19 -6.88 22.30
N PRO A 735 -46.78 -6.29 23.40
CA PRO A 735 -46.12 -4.98 23.30
C PRO A 735 -44.88 -5.07 22.40
N LEU A 736 -44.64 -4.02 21.65
CA LEU A 736 -43.49 -3.97 20.71
C LEU A 736 -42.18 -4.25 21.42
N THR A 737 -42.01 -3.70 22.61
CA THR A 737 -40.79 -3.92 23.42
C THR A 737 -40.60 -5.39 23.79
N THR A 738 -41.67 -6.08 24.16
CA THR A 738 -41.65 -7.49 24.51
C THR A 738 -41.29 -8.32 23.29
N PHE A 739 -41.84 -7.99 22.15
CA PHE A 739 -41.57 -8.67 20.88
C PHE A 739 -40.06 -8.51 20.53
N GLN A 740 -39.55 -7.26 20.62
CA GLN A 740 -38.17 -6.98 20.36
C GLN A 740 -37.22 -7.79 21.28
N GLN A 741 -37.54 -7.84 22.58
CA GLN A 741 -36.77 -8.61 23.54
C GLN A 741 -36.74 -10.10 23.22
N LYS A 742 -37.87 -10.67 22.88
CA LYS A 742 -37.98 -12.08 22.55
C LYS A 742 -37.21 -12.43 21.27
N ILE A 743 -37.30 -11.59 20.24
CA ILE A 743 -36.53 -11.78 19.01
C ILE A 743 -35.04 -11.67 19.29
N SER A 744 -34.61 -10.66 20.02
CA SER A 744 -33.20 -10.49 20.34
C SER A 744 -32.66 -11.67 21.12
N LYS A 745 -33.40 -12.14 22.11
CA LYS A 745 -33.03 -13.31 22.90
C LYS A 745 -32.91 -14.56 22.04
N TYR A 746 -33.89 -14.78 21.18
CA TYR A 746 -33.90 -15.94 20.28
C TYR A 746 -32.63 -15.97 19.40
N PHE A 747 -32.34 -14.86 18.73
CA PHE A 747 -31.20 -14.80 17.83
C PHE A 747 -29.88 -14.90 18.58
N ASN A 748 -29.79 -14.34 19.76
CA ASN A 748 -28.55 -14.42 20.55
C ASN A 748 -28.32 -15.84 21.09
N SER A 749 -29.39 -16.54 21.43
CA SER A 749 -29.25 -17.83 22.09
C SER A 749 -29.10 -19.03 21.14
N ARG A 750 -29.54 -18.89 19.89
CA ARG A 750 -29.58 -20.04 19.00
C ARG A 750 -28.82 -19.94 17.69
N LEU A 751 -29.20 -19.05 16.85
CA LEU A 751 -28.90 -19.24 15.45
C LEU A 751 -28.26 -18.13 14.72
N PHE A 752 -27.77 -17.19 15.40
CA PHE A 752 -27.09 -16.15 14.67
C PHE A 752 -25.93 -16.79 13.95
N GLY A 753 -25.88 -16.68 12.70
CA GLY A 753 -24.88 -17.30 11.91
C GLY A 753 -25.32 -18.53 11.18
N HIS A 754 -26.38 -19.18 11.59
CA HIS A 754 -27.01 -20.10 10.67
C HIS A 754 -27.64 -19.29 9.58
N ASP A 755 -27.58 -19.78 8.40
CA ASP A 755 -28.22 -19.11 7.33
C ASP A 755 -29.75 -19.11 7.56
N ILE A 756 -30.38 -18.13 6.96
CA ILE A 756 -31.82 -17.93 7.08
C ILE A 756 -32.56 -19.16 6.53
N GLU A 757 -32.01 -19.79 5.50
CA GLU A 757 -32.62 -20.98 4.91
C GLU A 757 -32.70 -22.13 5.90
N SER A 758 -31.63 -22.38 6.67
CA SER A 758 -31.66 -23.41 7.70
C SER A 758 -32.73 -23.13 8.75
N PHE A 759 -32.86 -21.87 9.13
CA PHE A 759 -33.88 -21.46 10.09
C PHE A 759 -35.29 -21.68 9.54
N ILE A 760 -35.50 -21.23 8.30
CA ILE A 760 -36.80 -21.38 7.61
C ILE A 760 -37.16 -22.85 7.48
N ASN A 761 -36.21 -23.69 7.08
CA ASN A 761 -36.44 -25.12 6.91
C ASN A 761 -36.84 -25.83 8.20
N ARG A 762 -36.35 -25.35 9.35
CA ARG A 762 -36.74 -25.90 10.64
C ARG A 762 -38.19 -25.55 11.01
N HIS A 763 -38.67 -24.43 10.48
CA HIS A 763 -40.03 -23.95 10.77
C HIS A 763 -40.91 -24.09 9.54
N LYS A 764 -40.94 -25.27 8.96
CA LYS A 764 -41.58 -25.58 7.65
C LYS A 764 -43.05 -25.30 7.51
N LYS A 765 -43.79 -25.13 8.57
CA LYS A 765 -45.18 -24.77 8.48
C LYS A 765 -45.39 -23.38 7.92
N PHE A 766 -44.32 -22.59 7.81
CA PHE A 766 -44.34 -21.26 7.17
C PHE A 766 -43.86 -21.46 5.74
N ALA A 767 -44.71 -21.81 4.87
CA ALA A 767 -44.35 -22.52 3.69
C ALA A 767 -43.74 -21.81 2.49
N ASN A 768 -43.98 -20.57 2.26
CA ASN A 768 -43.54 -19.98 1.00
C ASN A 768 -42.46 -18.97 1.17
N VAL A 769 -41.41 -19.08 0.48
CA VAL A 769 -40.27 -18.22 0.65
C VAL A 769 -40.37 -16.97 -0.21
N SER A 770 -40.67 -15.87 0.40
CA SER A 770 -40.70 -14.57 -0.21
C SER A 770 -40.29 -13.57 0.85
N ASP A 771 -40.12 -12.34 0.47
CA ASP A 771 -39.76 -11.30 1.45
C ASP A 771 -40.79 -11.15 2.57
N GLU A 772 -41.99 -11.60 2.37
CA GLU A 772 -43.06 -11.49 3.37
C GLU A 772 -42.95 -12.50 4.48
N TYR A 773 -42.32 -13.63 4.25
CA TYR A 773 -42.13 -14.71 5.09
C TYR A 773 -41.45 -14.49 6.32
N LEU A 774 -40.44 -13.68 6.16
CA LEU A 774 -39.54 -13.40 7.24
C LEU A 774 -40.25 -12.84 8.45
N GLN A 775 -41.50 -12.48 8.24
CA GLN A 775 -42.28 -11.81 9.27
C GLN A 775 -42.91 -12.75 10.28
N TYR A 776 -43.30 -13.92 9.88
CA TYR A 776 -44.02 -14.79 10.80
C TYR A 776 -43.25 -15.96 11.38
N ILE A 777 -42.06 -16.17 10.91
CA ILE A 777 -41.19 -17.16 11.51
C ILE A 777 -41.03 -16.89 13.01
N PHE A 778 -40.98 -15.63 13.38
CA PHE A 778 -40.75 -15.21 14.75
C PHE A 778 -41.95 -15.32 15.64
N ILE A 779 -43.13 -15.39 15.07
CA ILE A 779 -44.38 -15.47 15.81
C ILE A 779 -44.46 -16.81 16.55
N GLU A 780 -44.06 -17.87 15.89
CA GLU A 780 -44.04 -19.20 16.53
C GLU A 780 -43.12 -19.24 17.72
N ASP A 781 -41.90 -18.66 17.56
CA ASP A 781 -40.93 -18.65 18.63
C ASP A 781 -41.37 -17.74 19.77
N ILE A 782 -42.01 -16.66 19.46
CA ILE A 782 -42.46 -15.68 20.46
C ILE A 782 -43.63 -16.25 21.25
N SER A 783 -44.51 -16.99 20.60
CA SER A 783 -45.64 -17.59 21.25
C SER A 783 -45.31 -18.84 22.05
N SER A 784 -44.13 -19.43 21.82
CA SER A 784 -43.69 -20.58 22.59
C SER A 784 -43.21 -20.13 23.97
N PRO A 785 -43.60 -20.78 25.04
CA PRO A 785 -43.19 -20.42 26.39
C PRO A 785 -41.69 -20.60 26.67
#